data_d34eab9016b0362705d26eca819d029c
#
_entry.id   d34eab9016b0362705d26eca819d029c
#
_cell.length_a   1.000
_cell.length_b   1.000
_cell.length_c   1.000
_cell.angle_alpha   90.00
_cell.angle_beta   90.00
_cell.angle_gamma   90.00
#
_symmetry.space_group_name_H-M   'P 1'
#
loop_
_entity.id
_entity.type
_entity.pdbx_description
1 polymer ?
#
loop_
_entity_poly.entity_id
_entity_poly.type
_entity_poly.pdbx_seq_one_letter_code
_entity_poly.pdbx_strand_id
1 'polypeptide(L)'
;MRPALLEWAAAKEKRNARRTLRRLREGAALINARQKKLLTLLRASDQLTPIADYAQLLSCSPKTIFNDIKALNAELGESCPESRIVAKQGAGVRLALDPNDENAFEHLMLLNAGSDMTSLERFYRGLYLIATHEREQLTIDELAHTLFTNKAQMQLEIKRWNEMLSFFDIAIRSRKGSIHLVGSELSIRAAIVFYFYQTTPYFQTQVVERTLAKDTRVLSDEILSIIEQNGRAPFSAIARRATMFYIDLALSRMRRGRFANQTFCNLAEENRATTEQIRAVLEKGLGKAVPEAETHLVMESRLLGGMRHGEPLNGVDNSEAEALARDLRNEAETLFDQTLDRHTAQALETLMLQAILRGRGKFPVSLFSATPMKRCQLGYTIILERIISRLPRFKEHPLFADDLSRIAMLLLPFMSARTASRKRAIIVSNASFEVAYYAHHCITSAFPNLEIVAVASSDEATEMIAPQGGSAPIADLAIAFGPLDLPLPTCRISPAIDGRDVLRLHEFLLNLSREWRRGPFETSTRAIQETTIEDVTQAAYWNLKTDGLIQGTPEAFRTQFLGHAAISADGMTTAVCADNSSFTGMRIFETPHFYAVQPVRRVYTLIIASEDIPHINEIVEHFNSITGSSLSNEQSYGFPILIG
;
A
#
# COMPACT_ATOMS: atom_id res chain seq x y z
N MET A 1 4.85 -33.86 -37.35
CA MET A 1 5.45 -32.49 -37.48
C MET A 1 5.26 -31.57 -36.24
N ARG A 2 4.15 -31.62 -35.51
CA ARG A 2 3.94 -30.78 -34.32
C ARG A 2 4.91 -31.02 -33.12
N PRO A 3 5.32 -32.28 -32.76
CA PRO A 3 6.23 -32.47 -31.63
C PRO A 3 7.63 -31.91 -31.85
N ALA A 4 8.19 -32.04 -33.03
CA ALA A 4 9.53 -31.57 -33.35
C ALA A 4 9.65 -30.04 -33.37
N LEU A 5 8.58 -29.31 -33.70
CA LEU A 5 8.53 -27.85 -33.66
C LEU A 5 8.46 -27.34 -32.20
N LEU A 6 7.76 -28.04 -31.30
CA LEU A 6 7.70 -27.70 -29.89
C LEU A 6 9.04 -27.97 -29.18
N GLU A 7 9.72 -29.08 -29.52
CA GLU A 7 11.06 -29.38 -29.00
C GLU A 7 12.11 -28.39 -29.52
N TRP A 8 12.02 -27.99 -30.81
CA TRP A 8 12.91 -26.97 -31.37
C TRP A 8 12.69 -25.59 -30.73
N ALA A 9 11.44 -25.16 -30.50
CA ALA A 9 11.09 -23.93 -29.83
C ALA A 9 11.62 -23.93 -28.40
N ALA A 10 11.39 -24.99 -27.63
CA ALA A 10 11.89 -25.13 -26.26
C ALA A 10 13.43 -25.17 -26.17
N ALA A 11 14.10 -25.78 -27.20
CA ALA A 11 15.56 -25.79 -27.27
C ALA A 11 16.15 -24.43 -27.67
N LYS A 12 15.44 -23.65 -28.50
CA LYS A 12 15.80 -22.28 -28.87
C LYS A 12 15.65 -21.34 -27.67
N GLU A 13 14.56 -21.48 -26.93
CA GLU A 13 14.27 -20.72 -25.70
C GLU A 13 15.30 -21.00 -24.61
N LYS A 14 15.66 -22.26 -24.36
CA LYS A 14 16.74 -22.66 -23.43
C LYS A 14 18.11 -22.12 -23.84
N ARG A 15 18.41 -22.05 -25.14
CA ARG A 15 19.67 -21.46 -25.62
C ARG A 15 19.73 -19.96 -25.43
N ASN A 16 18.66 -19.25 -25.70
CA ASN A 16 18.56 -17.81 -25.49
C ASN A 16 18.68 -17.49 -24.00
N ALA A 17 17.94 -18.16 -23.12
CA ALA A 17 18.02 -18.01 -21.68
C ALA A 17 19.44 -18.28 -21.13
N ARG A 18 20.14 -19.33 -21.62
CA ARG A 18 21.52 -19.61 -21.23
C ARG A 18 22.52 -18.54 -21.69
N ARG A 19 22.32 -17.97 -22.88
CA ARG A 19 23.19 -16.90 -23.43
C ARG A 19 23.01 -15.60 -22.64
N THR A 20 21.78 -15.28 -22.30
CA THR A 20 21.43 -14.11 -21.49
C THR A 20 21.92 -14.26 -20.04
N LEU A 21 21.78 -15.44 -19.43
CA LEU A 21 22.33 -15.75 -18.12
C LEU A 21 23.87 -15.67 -18.09
N ARG A 22 24.53 -16.02 -19.18
CA ARG A 22 25.99 -15.89 -19.30
C ARG A 22 26.40 -14.42 -19.33
N ARG A 23 25.72 -13.55 -20.09
CA ARG A 23 25.98 -12.10 -20.13
C ARG A 23 25.70 -11.41 -18.79
N LEU A 24 24.66 -11.84 -18.06
CA LEU A 24 24.41 -11.36 -16.70
C LEU A 24 25.50 -11.76 -15.69
N ARG A 25 26.10 -12.95 -15.87
CA ARG A 25 27.29 -13.36 -15.08
C ARG A 25 28.53 -12.55 -15.42
N GLU A 26 28.62 -12.03 -16.63
CA GLU A 26 29.70 -11.19 -17.13
C GLU A 26 29.49 -9.70 -16.77
N GLY A 27 28.40 -9.33 -16.08
CA GLY A 27 28.16 -7.98 -15.51
C GLY A 27 27.73 -6.91 -16.52
N ALA A 28 27.40 -7.28 -17.77
CA ALA A 28 26.91 -6.33 -18.76
C ALA A 28 25.41 -6.08 -18.59
N ALA A 29 25.02 -4.86 -18.26
CA ALA A 29 23.63 -4.42 -18.38
C ALA A 29 23.24 -4.39 -19.88
N LEU A 30 22.22 -5.16 -20.25
CA LEU A 30 21.80 -5.30 -21.65
C LEU A 30 21.22 -3.98 -22.19
N ILE A 31 20.45 -3.25 -21.39
CA ILE A 31 19.92 -1.92 -21.68
C ILE A 31 19.99 -1.04 -20.41
N ASN A 32 20.16 0.27 -20.59
CA ASN A 32 20.18 1.21 -19.46
C ASN A 32 18.77 1.70 -19.09
N ALA A 33 18.64 2.40 -17.92
CA ALA A 33 17.37 2.91 -17.38
C ALA A 33 16.58 3.76 -18.38
N ARG A 34 17.24 4.67 -19.10
CA ARG A 34 16.60 5.52 -20.12
C ARG A 34 16.10 4.69 -21.30
N GLN A 35 16.89 3.74 -21.78
CA GLN A 35 16.52 2.82 -22.85
C GLN A 35 15.32 1.96 -22.46
N LYS A 36 15.26 1.51 -21.23
CA LYS A 36 14.10 0.78 -20.70
C LYS A 36 12.84 1.63 -20.68
N LYS A 37 12.93 2.86 -20.16
CA LYS A 37 11.82 3.82 -20.20
C LYS A 37 11.36 4.08 -21.62
N LEU A 38 12.30 4.24 -22.56
CA LEU A 38 12.00 4.41 -23.98
C LEU A 38 11.24 3.20 -24.55
N LEU A 39 11.67 1.96 -24.25
CA LEU A 39 10.95 0.75 -24.67
C LEU A 39 9.54 0.68 -24.06
N THR A 40 9.39 1.05 -22.79
CA THR A 40 8.08 1.11 -22.12
C THR A 40 7.14 2.10 -22.82
N LEU A 41 7.63 3.30 -23.13
CA LEU A 41 6.85 4.32 -23.86
C LEU A 41 6.50 3.87 -25.29
N LEU A 42 7.44 3.24 -25.98
CA LEU A 42 7.23 2.70 -27.32
C LEU A 42 6.20 1.56 -27.33
N ARG A 43 6.16 0.73 -26.29
CA ARG A 43 5.16 -0.34 -26.14
C ARG A 43 3.76 0.18 -25.83
N ALA A 44 3.67 1.28 -25.09
CA ALA A 44 2.39 1.88 -24.71
C ALA A 44 1.66 2.57 -25.89
N SER A 45 2.29 2.71 -27.06
CA SER A 45 1.72 3.39 -28.24
C SER A 45 2.00 2.62 -29.52
N ASP A 46 0.95 2.22 -30.22
CA ASP A 46 1.05 1.63 -31.56
C ASP A 46 1.25 2.68 -32.65
N GLN A 47 1.21 3.95 -32.32
CA GLN A 47 1.35 5.06 -33.25
C GLN A 47 2.81 5.46 -33.46
N LEU A 48 3.11 5.98 -34.67
CA LEU A 48 4.40 6.60 -34.96
C LEU A 48 4.51 7.94 -34.18
N THR A 49 5.43 8.03 -33.24
CA THR A 49 5.64 9.20 -32.41
C THR A 49 6.99 9.85 -32.75
N PRO A 50 7.06 11.18 -32.91
CA PRO A 50 8.31 11.88 -33.21
C PRO A 50 9.40 11.65 -32.16
N ILE A 51 10.65 11.51 -32.59
CA ILE A 51 11.80 11.35 -31.67
C ILE A 51 11.93 12.54 -30.70
N ALA A 52 11.53 13.75 -31.13
CA ALA A 52 11.55 14.94 -30.29
C ALA A 52 10.63 14.81 -29.07
N ASP A 53 9.48 14.17 -29.20
CA ASP A 53 8.51 13.97 -28.12
C ASP A 53 9.09 13.03 -27.05
N TYR A 54 9.71 11.91 -27.47
CA TYR A 54 10.43 11.04 -26.55
C TYR A 54 11.62 11.73 -25.88
N ALA A 55 12.32 12.59 -26.61
CA ALA A 55 13.42 13.38 -26.07
C ALA A 55 12.95 14.34 -24.97
N GLN A 56 11.80 14.98 -25.16
CA GLN A 56 11.17 15.84 -24.18
C GLN A 56 10.72 15.04 -22.95
N LEU A 57 9.99 13.92 -23.14
CA LEU A 57 9.50 13.06 -22.06
C LEU A 57 10.64 12.49 -21.21
N LEU A 58 11.77 12.16 -21.84
CA LEU A 58 12.94 11.57 -21.17
C LEU A 58 14.02 12.60 -20.78
N SER A 59 13.72 13.91 -20.93
CA SER A 59 14.60 15.03 -20.57
C SER A 59 16.01 14.90 -21.18
N CYS A 60 16.11 14.54 -22.47
CA CYS A 60 17.38 14.38 -23.16
C CYS A 60 17.33 14.91 -24.61
N SER A 61 18.46 14.89 -25.34
CA SER A 61 18.51 15.36 -26.71
C SER A 61 17.91 14.35 -27.70
N PRO A 62 17.31 14.79 -28.85
CA PRO A 62 16.86 13.88 -29.90
C PRO A 62 17.97 12.98 -30.43
N LYS A 63 19.22 13.44 -30.46
CA LYS A 63 20.40 12.65 -30.83
C LYS A 63 20.64 11.51 -29.83
N THR A 64 20.37 11.76 -28.54
CA THR A 64 20.48 10.73 -27.50
C THR A 64 19.44 9.62 -27.72
N ILE A 65 18.19 9.99 -28.00
CA ILE A 65 17.12 9.03 -28.31
C ILE A 65 17.45 8.22 -29.57
N PHE A 66 17.98 8.88 -30.60
CA PHE A 66 18.40 8.17 -31.83
C PHE A 66 19.49 7.12 -31.55
N ASN A 67 20.49 7.45 -30.73
CA ASN A 67 21.51 6.52 -30.29
C ASN A 67 20.95 5.37 -29.44
N ASP A 68 20.02 5.67 -28.55
CA ASP A 68 19.33 4.66 -27.73
C ASP A 68 18.52 3.70 -28.61
N ILE A 69 17.79 4.19 -29.62
CA ILE A 69 17.05 3.35 -30.55
C ILE A 69 18.00 2.41 -31.34
N LYS A 70 19.15 2.91 -31.74
CA LYS A 70 20.16 2.08 -32.42
C LYS A 70 20.67 0.96 -31.52
N ALA A 71 20.99 1.27 -30.29
CA ALA A 71 21.44 0.29 -29.29
C ALA A 71 20.34 -0.73 -28.96
N LEU A 72 19.09 -0.26 -28.79
CA LEU A 72 17.93 -1.11 -28.53
C LEU A 72 17.62 -2.05 -29.68
N ASN A 73 17.71 -1.59 -30.93
CA ASN A 73 17.53 -2.48 -32.07
C ASN A 73 18.60 -3.55 -32.18
N ALA A 74 19.83 -3.26 -31.78
CA ALA A 74 20.89 -4.27 -31.71
C ALA A 74 20.54 -5.35 -30.66
N GLU A 75 20.05 -4.94 -29.49
CA GLU A 75 19.67 -5.85 -28.40
C GLU A 75 18.39 -6.64 -28.72
N LEU A 76 17.38 -5.98 -29.29
CA LEU A 76 16.17 -6.65 -29.77
C LEU A 76 16.52 -7.71 -30.83
N GLY A 77 17.38 -7.40 -31.80
CA GLY A 77 17.82 -8.37 -32.81
C GLY A 77 18.48 -9.63 -32.24
N GLU A 78 19.09 -9.55 -31.05
CA GLU A 78 19.65 -10.70 -30.33
C GLU A 78 18.64 -11.45 -29.48
N SER A 79 17.73 -10.73 -28.82
CA SER A 79 16.80 -11.26 -27.79
C SER A 79 15.41 -11.54 -28.37
N CYS A 80 14.94 -10.73 -29.32
CA CYS A 80 13.62 -10.72 -29.94
C CYS A 80 13.76 -10.57 -31.47
N PRO A 81 14.22 -11.58 -32.18
CA PRO A 81 14.72 -11.45 -33.56
C PRO A 81 13.66 -11.01 -34.58
N GLU A 82 12.38 -11.24 -34.35
CA GLU A 82 11.27 -10.81 -35.20
C GLU A 82 10.77 -9.41 -34.88
N SER A 83 11.25 -8.81 -33.75
CA SER A 83 10.80 -7.52 -33.23
C SER A 83 11.82 -6.42 -33.42
N ARG A 84 11.37 -5.19 -33.70
CA ARG A 84 12.26 -4.03 -33.88
C ARG A 84 11.57 -2.70 -33.67
N ILE A 85 12.35 -1.67 -33.36
CA ILE A 85 11.88 -0.27 -33.40
C ILE A 85 12.00 0.22 -34.84
N VAL A 86 10.86 0.56 -35.43
CA VAL A 86 10.76 1.01 -36.84
C VAL A 86 10.70 2.53 -36.88
N ALA A 87 11.53 3.16 -37.69
CA ALA A 87 11.51 4.59 -37.96
C ALA A 87 10.90 4.86 -39.33
N LYS A 88 10.01 5.85 -39.42
CA LYS A 88 9.48 6.38 -40.67
C LYS A 88 9.83 7.87 -40.78
N GLN A 89 10.53 8.22 -41.82
CA GLN A 89 10.99 9.59 -42.05
C GLN A 89 9.80 10.57 -42.04
N GLY A 90 9.92 11.63 -41.26
CA GLY A 90 8.87 12.66 -41.08
C GLY A 90 7.67 12.26 -40.21
N ALA A 91 7.54 11.00 -39.79
CA ALA A 91 6.41 10.51 -39.02
C ALA A 91 6.80 10.06 -37.60
N GLY A 92 8.05 9.63 -37.38
CA GLY A 92 8.51 9.22 -36.06
C GLY A 92 8.91 7.74 -35.97
N VAL A 93 8.86 7.19 -34.76
CA VAL A 93 9.26 5.80 -34.44
C VAL A 93 8.16 5.07 -33.71
N ARG A 94 8.11 3.74 -33.85
CA ARG A 94 7.24 2.84 -33.10
C ARG A 94 7.92 1.49 -32.86
N LEU A 95 7.51 0.77 -31.84
CA LEU A 95 7.90 -0.62 -31.64
C LEU A 95 6.99 -1.52 -32.53
N ALA A 96 7.62 -2.36 -33.33
CA ALA A 96 6.95 -3.45 -34.01
C ALA A 96 7.32 -4.74 -33.25
N LEU A 97 6.47 -5.12 -32.29
CA LEU A 97 6.63 -6.32 -31.46
C LEU A 97 5.88 -7.48 -32.14
N ASP A 98 6.61 -8.57 -32.41
CA ASP A 98 6.00 -9.79 -32.97
C ASP A 98 5.38 -10.61 -31.81
N PRO A 99 4.17 -11.19 -31.99
CA PRO A 99 3.54 -12.02 -30.97
C PRO A 99 4.39 -13.21 -30.49
N ASN A 100 5.26 -13.75 -31.38
CA ASN A 100 6.16 -14.84 -31.00
C ASN A 100 7.32 -14.39 -30.12
N ASP A 101 7.65 -13.11 -30.10
CA ASP A 101 8.70 -12.51 -29.29
C ASP A 101 8.17 -11.91 -27.98
N GLU A 102 6.84 -11.90 -27.75
CA GLU A 102 6.23 -11.27 -26.57
C GLU A 102 6.88 -11.73 -25.25
N ASN A 103 7.01 -13.06 -25.09
CA ASN A 103 7.66 -13.63 -23.90
C ASN A 103 9.15 -13.27 -23.81
N ALA A 104 9.85 -13.23 -24.93
CA ALA A 104 11.27 -12.86 -24.97
C ALA A 104 11.47 -11.37 -24.68
N PHE A 105 10.57 -10.52 -25.18
CA PHE A 105 10.54 -9.09 -24.90
C PHE A 105 10.26 -8.80 -23.42
N GLU A 106 9.23 -9.44 -22.84
CA GLU A 106 8.99 -9.37 -21.40
C GLU A 106 10.23 -9.78 -20.61
N HIS A 107 10.87 -10.87 -21.01
CA HIS A 107 12.08 -11.33 -20.36
C HIS A 107 13.24 -10.32 -20.51
N LEU A 108 13.38 -9.65 -21.65
CA LEU A 108 14.36 -8.57 -21.86
C LEU A 108 14.08 -7.38 -20.93
N MET A 109 12.82 -6.95 -20.84
CA MET A 109 12.39 -5.88 -19.93
C MET A 109 12.62 -6.26 -18.48
N LEU A 110 12.45 -7.54 -18.13
CA LEU A 110 12.67 -8.11 -16.81
C LEU A 110 14.16 -8.17 -16.42
N LEU A 111 15.01 -8.61 -17.32
CA LEU A 111 16.45 -8.80 -17.07
C LEU A 111 17.17 -7.48 -16.77
N ASN A 112 16.70 -6.40 -17.33
CA ASN A 112 17.25 -5.05 -17.14
C ASN A 112 16.70 -4.30 -15.93
N ALA A 113 15.99 -4.98 -15.04
CA ALA A 113 15.52 -4.40 -13.76
C ALA A 113 16.66 -4.01 -12.80
N GLY A 114 17.88 -4.44 -13.06
CA GLY A 114 19.04 -4.15 -12.21
C GLY A 114 19.48 -2.70 -12.16
N SER A 115 19.25 -1.91 -13.23
CA SER A 115 19.61 -0.48 -13.25
C SER A 115 18.51 0.44 -12.73
N ASP A 116 17.29 -0.06 -12.57
CA ASP A 116 16.09 0.71 -12.22
C ASP A 116 15.49 0.32 -10.86
N MET A 117 16.27 -0.35 -10.01
CA MET A 117 15.80 -0.61 -8.64
C MET A 117 15.51 0.69 -7.93
N THR A 118 14.31 0.82 -7.38
CA THR A 118 13.99 1.87 -6.42
C THR A 118 14.92 1.75 -5.20
N SER A 119 15.05 2.81 -4.43
CA SER A 119 15.85 2.77 -3.19
C SER A 119 15.36 1.68 -2.24
N LEU A 120 14.06 1.44 -2.17
CA LEU A 120 13.47 0.37 -1.36
C LEU A 120 13.81 -1.02 -1.89
N GLU A 121 13.69 -1.25 -3.19
CA GLU A 121 14.02 -2.55 -3.79
C GLU A 121 15.51 -2.87 -3.60
N ARG A 122 16.38 -1.86 -3.69
CA ARG A 122 17.82 -2.00 -3.40
C ARG A 122 18.05 -2.31 -1.92
N PHE A 123 17.39 -1.60 -1.03
CA PHE A 123 17.43 -1.87 0.40
C PHE A 123 16.99 -3.29 0.72
N TYR A 124 15.80 -3.69 0.21
CA TYR A 124 15.27 -5.03 0.43
C TYR A 124 16.23 -6.11 -0.08
N ARG A 125 16.74 -5.93 -1.32
CA ARG A 125 17.68 -6.89 -1.90
C ARG A 125 18.97 -6.98 -1.09
N GLY A 126 19.50 -5.85 -0.61
CA GLY A 126 20.65 -5.81 0.29
C GLY A 126 20.38 -6.52 1.61
N LEU A 127 19.24 -6.21 2.26
CA LEU A 127 18.81 -6.86 3.50
C LEU A 127 18.69 -8.38 3.33
N TYR A 128 18.02 -8.82 2.25
CA TYR A 128 17.83 -10.23 1.93
C TYR A 128 19.18 -10.92 1.66
N LEU A 129 20.07 -10.29 0.90
CA LEU A 129 21.43 -10.82 0.64
C LEU A 129 22.22 -10.99 1.92
N ILE A 130 22.26 -9.97 2.79
CA ILE A 130 22.97 -10.05 4.09
C ILE A 130 22.37 -11.17 4.95
N ALA A 131 21.05 -11.33 4.94
CA ALA A 131 20.36 -12.35 5.69
C ALA A 131 20.59 -13.77 5.16
N THR A 132 20.73 -13.93 3.85
CA THR A 132 20.73 -15.24 3.18
C THR A 132 22.04 -15.58 2.44
N HIS A 133 23.09 -14.79 2.59
CA HIS A 133 24.38 -15.06 1.94
C HIS A 133 24.99 -16.38 2.43
N GLU A 134 25.47 -17.18 1.50
CA GLU A 134 25.99 -18.53 1.80
C GLU A 134 27.39 -18.49 2.47
N ARG A 135 28.15 -17.45 2.21
CA ARG A 135 29.48 -17.26 2.78
C ARG A 135 29.41 -16.44 4.05
N GLU A 136 30.13 -16.84 5.09
CA GLU A 136 30.20 -16.12 6.37
C GLU A 136 30.84 -14.71 6.26
N GLN A 137 31.27 -14.30 5.08
CA GLN A 137 32.08 -13.09 4.85
C GLN A 137 31.56 -12.26 3.66
N LEU A 138 30.31 -11.77 3.74
CA LEU A 138 29.84 -10.76 2.79
C LEU A 138 30.51 -9.41 3.13
N THR A 139 31.30 -8.87 2.21
CA THR A 139 31.95 -7.57 2.37
C THR A 139 31.09 -6.44 1.82
N ILE A 140 31.38 -5.19 2.25
CA ILE A 140 30.70 -4.00 1.70
C ILE A 140 30.98 -3.86 0.21
N ASP A 141 32.18 -4.24 -0.25
CA ASP A 141 32.56 -4.16 -1.67
C ASP A 141 31.75 -5.16 -2.52
N GLU A 142 31.58 -6.39 -2.05
CA GLU A 142 30.76 -7.40 -2.71
C GLU A 142 29.28 -7.01 -2.74
N LEU A 143 28.78 -6.46 -1.64
CA LEU A 143 27.40 -5.95 -1.58
C LEU A 143 27.21 -4.78 -2.55
N ALA A 144 28.13 -3.83 -2.57
CA ALA A 144 28.12 -2.69 -3.47
C ALA A 144 28.11 -3.14 -4.94
N HIS A 145 29.00 -4.07 -5.30
CA HIS A 145 29.05 -4.63 -6.64
C HIS A 145 27.75 -5.33 -7.03
N THR A 146 27.18 -6.14 -6.14
CA THR A 146 25.93 -6.89 -6.38
C THR A 146 24.71 -5.96 -6.53
N LEU A 147 24.74 -4.81 -5.87
CA LEU A 147 23.68 -3.80 -5.93
C LEU A 147 23.96 -2.65 -6.91
N PHE A 148 24.94 -2.85 -7.81
CA PHE A 148 25.30 -1.90 -8.87
C PHE A 148 25.63 -0.48 -8.35
N THR A 149 26.36 -0.40 -7.25
CA THR A 149 26.81 0.85 -6.64
C THR A 149 28.30 0.78 -6.25
N ASN A 150 28.86 1.86 -5.72
CA ASN A 150 30.24 1.88 -5.23
C ASN A 150 30.28 1.79 -3.69
N LYS A 151 31.47 1.48 -3.15
CA LYS A 151 31.69 1.30 -1.70
C LYS A 151 31.26 2.53 -0.88
N ALA A 152 31.62 3.74 -1.31
CA ALA A 152 31.30 4.96 -0.57
C ALA A 152 29.78 5.19 -0.50
N GLN A 153 29.10 5.01 -1.62
CA GLN A 153 27.65 5.09 -1.66
C GLN A 153 26.98 4.00 -0.83
N MET A 154 27.50 2.76 -0.87
CA MET A 154 26.96 1.66 -0.07
C MET A 154 27.12 1.91 1.44
N GLN A 155 28.21 2.51 1.88
CA GLN A 155 28.38 2.91 3.29
C GLN A 155 27.32 3.93 3.73
N LEU A 156 27.00 4.90 2.87
CA LEU A 156 25.92 5.86 3.13
C LEU A 156 24.55 5.18 3.16
N GLU A 157 24.30 4.27 2.22
CA GLU A 157 23.05 3.51 2.20
C GLU A 157 22.89 2.62 3.44
N ILE A 158 23.94 1.92 3.88
CA ILE A 158 23.89 1.11 5.11
C ILE A 158 23.54 1.96 6.34
N LYS A 159 24.06 3.19 6.43
CA LYS A 159 23.69 4.11 7.52
C LYS A 159 22.18 4.37 7.52
N ARG A 160 21.61 4.70 6.36
CA ARG A 160 20.18 4.94 6.18
C ARG A 160 19.34 3.68 6.41
N TRP A 161 19.84 2.52 5.97
CA TRP A 161 19.18 1.24 6.20
C TRP A 161 19.10 0.90 7.70
N ASN A 162 20.11 1.25 8.46
CA ASN A 162 20.07 1.07 9.91
C ASN A 162 19.00 1.94 10.59
N GLU A 163 18.71 3.15 10.07
CA GLU A 163 17.61 3.96 10.55
C GLU A 163 16.26 3.25 10.32
N MET A 164 16.05 2.68 9.13
CA MET A 164 14.83 1.90 8.83
C MET A 164 14.73 0.61 9.69
N LEU A 165 15.85 -0.06 9.90
CA LEU A 165 15.91 -1.31 10.65
C LEU A 165 15.76 -1.11 12.17
N SER A 166 15.97 0.10 12.67
CA SER A 166 15.82 0.41 14.10
C SER A 166 14.41 0.15 14.63
N PHE A 167 13.38 0.27 13.79
CA PHE A 167 12.01 -0.08 14.14
C PHE A 167 11.82 -1.56 14.55
N PHE A 168 12.73 -2.42 14.11
CA PHE A 168 12.73 -3.86 14.41
C PHE A 168 13.78 -4.25 15.45
N ASP A 169 14.46 -3.31 16.08
CA ASP A 169 15.59 -3.56 16.98
C ASP A 169 16.72 -4.37 16.32
N ILE A 170 16.95 -4.15 15.01
CA ILE A 170 18.02 -4.80 14.25
C ILE A 170 18.95 -3.78 13.59
N ALA A 171 20.19 -4.18 13.34
CA ALA A 171 21.15 -3.34 12.66
C ALA A 171 22.11 -4.15 11.78
N ILE A 172 22.61 -3.51 10.71
CA ILE A 172 23.73 -4.00 9.92
C ILE A 172 25.02 -3.53 10.59
N ARG A 173 25.89 -4.45 10.95
CA ARG A 173 27.19 -4.19 11.57
C ARG A 173 28.32 -4.80 10.74
N SER A 174 29.47 -4.13 10.74
CA SER A 174 30.69 -4.65 10.17
C SER A 174 31.59 -5.23 11.25
N ARG A 175 32.11 -6.45 11.04
CA ARG A 175 33.08 -7.11 11.91
C ARG A 175 34.15 -7.79 11.06
N LYS A 176 35.42 -7.44 11.25
CA LYS A 176 36.55 -7.99 10.49
C LYS A 176 36.38 -7.90 8.96
N GLY A 177 35.81 -6.79 8.47
CA GLY A 177 35.56 -6.56 7.05
C GLY A 177 34.27 -7.17 6.48
N SER A 178 33.60 -8.04 7.22
CA SER A 178 32.31 -8.65 6.83
C SER A 178 31.14 -7.91 7.45
N ILE A 179 30.02 -7.85 6.73
CA ILE A 179 28.76 -7.27 7.18
C ILE A 179 27.77 -8.38 7.58
N HIS A 180 27.01 -8.13 8.64
CA HIS A 180 26.03 -9.06 9.17
C HIS A 180 24.88 -8.33 9.88
N LEU A 181 23.75 -8.98 10.01
CA LEU A 181 22.61 -8.49 10.80
C LEU A 181 22.80 -8.85 12.27
N VAL A 182 22.52 -7.88 13.14
CA VAL A 182 22.49 -8.04 14.59
C VAL A 182 21.07 -7.76 15.07
N GLY A 183 20.51 -8.66 15.88
CA GLY A 183 19.15 -8.61 16.41
C GLY A 183 18.60 -10.01 16.62
N SER A 184 17.35 -10.10 17.09
CA SER A 184 16.68 -11.40 17.24
C SER A 184 16.35 -11.99 15.86
N GLU A 185 16.34 -13.31 15.76
CA GLU A 185 16.00 -13.99 14.49
C GLU A 185 14.56 -13.67 14.07
N LEU A 186 13.65 -13.56 15.03
CA LEU A 186 12.28 -13.16 14.81
C LEU A 186 12.19 -11.76 14.19
N SER A 187 12.88 -10.77 14.78
CA SER A 187 12.94 -9.39 14.27
C SER A 187 13.52 -9.32 12.86
N ILE A 188 14.58 -10.09 12.59
CA ILE A 188 15.21 -10.13 11.25
C ILE A 188 14.20 -10.64 10.20
N ARG A 189 13.50 -11.74 10.49
CA ARG A 189 12.47 -12.27 9.58
C ARG A 189 11.29 -11.32 9.44
N ALA A 190 10.84 -10.71 10.53
CA ALA A 190 9.77 -9.71 10.52
C ALA A 190 10.11 -8.53 9.61
N ALA A 191 11.31 -7.97 9.71
CA ALA A 191 11.78 -6.88 8.86
C ALA A 191 11.82 -7.28 7.37
N ILE A 192 12.37 -8.46 7.06
CA ILE A 192 12.45 -8.95 5.68
C ILE A 192 11.04 -9.11 5.07
N VAL A 193 10.10 -9.72 5.82
CA VAL A 193 8.72 -9.89 5.35
C VAL A 193 8.03 -8.54 5.18
N PHE A 194 8.14 -7.65 6.17
CA PHE A 194 7.52 -6.33 6.12
C PHE A 194 7.99 -5.54 4.89
N TYR A 195 9.30 -5.40 4.70
CA TYR A 195 9.84 -4.63 3.58
C TYR A 195 9.63 -5.31 2.23
N PHE A 196 9.54 -6.65 2.18
CA PHE A 196 9.18 -7.37 0.97
C PHE A 196 7.83 -6.91 0.43
N TYR A 197 6.82 -6.82 1.29
CA TYR A 197 5.47 -6.40 0.90
C TYR A 197 5.35 -4.91 0.62
N GLN A 198 6.35 -4.11 0.98
CA GLN A 198 6.45 -2.70 0.58
C GLN A 198 7.02 -2.54 -0.84
N THR A 199 7.67 -3.56 -1.41
CA THR A 199 8.20 -3.50 -2.77
C THR A 199 7.12 -3.66 -3.84
N THR A 200 7.45 -3.38 -5.12
CA THR A 200 6.50 -3.54 -6.21
C THR A 200 6.04 -5.00 -6.37
N PRO A 201 4.77 -5.26 -6.75
CA PRO A 201 4.32 -6.63 -7.06
C PRO A 201 5.21 -7.32 -8.10
N TYR A 202 5.70 -6.56 -9.05
CA TYR A 202 6.65 -6.99 -10.05
C TYR A 202 7.97 -7.48 -9.42
N PHE A 203 8.57 -6.68 -8.54
CA PHE A 203 9.79 -7.04 -7.84
C PHE A 203 9.58 -8.26 -6.92
N GLN A 204 8.43 -8.33 -6.25
CA GLN A 204 8.04 -9.47 -5.42
C GLN A 204 8.04 -10.78 -6.22
N THR A 205 7.47 -10.78 -7.42
CA THR A 205 7.47 -11.94 -8.31
C THR A 205 8.89 -12.36 -8.69
N GLN A 206 9.74 -11.40 -9.06
CA GLN A 206 11.13 -11.69 -9.41
C GLN A 206 11.95 -12.26 -8.25
N VAL A 207 11.77 -11.73 -7.04
CA VAL A 207 12.48 -12.21 -5.85
C VAL A 207 12.07 -13.66 -5.56
N VAL A 208 10.77 -13.95 -5.57
CA VAL A 208 10.26 -15.31 -5.32
C VAL A 208 10.77 -16.30 -6.37
N GLU A 209 10.75 -15.94 -7.64
CA GLU A 209 11.19 -16.84 -8.73
C GLU A 209 12.71 -17.10 -8.74
N ARG A 210 13.51 -16.11 -8.35
CA ARG A 210 14.98 -16.18 -8.46
C ARG A 210 15.69 -16.65 -7.21
N THR A 211 15.09 -16.42 -6.05
CA THR A 211 15.78 -16.59 -4.76
C THR A 211 15.47 -17.92 -4.10
N LEU A 212 14.39 -18.56 -4.48
CA LEU A 212 13.96 -19.82 -3.88
C LEU A 212 14.57 -20.99 -4.64
N ALA A 213 15.43 -21.74 -3.97
CA ALA A 213 15.90 -23.01 -4.48
C ALA A 213 14.68 -23.95 -4.70
N LYS A 214 14.64 -24.68 -5.80
CA LYS A 214 13.52 -25.60 -6.10
C LYS A 214 13.21 -26.55 -4.93
N ASP A 215 14.26 -27.04 -4.26
CA ASP A 215 14.12 -27.95 -3.12
C ASP A 215 13.46 -27.29 -1.89
N THR A 216 13.71 -26.00 -1.67
CA THR A 216 13.05 -25.24 -0.60
C THR A 216 11.57 -25.08 -0.88
N ARG A 217 11.21 -24.83 -2.13
CA ARG A 217 9.82 -24.64 -2.54
C ARG A 217 8.98 -25.89 -2.37
N VAL A 218 9.54 -27.07 -2.66
CA VAL A 218 8.85 -28.36 -2.42
C VAL A 218 8.54 -28.55 -0.94
N LEU A 219 9.52 -28.28 -0.06
CA LEU A 219 9.31 -28.36 1.40
C LEU A 219 8.29 -27.33 1.90
N SER A 220 8.34 -26.11 1.37
CA SER A 220 7.38 -25.07 1.76
C SER A 220 5.96 -25.38 1.32
N ASP A 221 5.78 -25.94 0.12
CA ASP A 221 4.48 -26.41 -0.38
C ASP A 221 3.94 -27.59 0.47
N GLU A 222 4.81 -28.53 0.87
CA GLU A 222 4.44 -29.64 1.75
C GLU A 222 3.99 -29.14 3.13
N ILE A 223 4.76 -28.25 3.76
CA ILE A 223 4.42 -27.66 5.06
C ILE A 223 3.12 -26.86 4.97
N LEU A 224 2.97 -26.04 3.91
CA LEU A 224 1.77 -25.25 3.71
C LEU A 224 0.53 -26.14 3.52
N SER A 225 0.66 -27.25 2.80
CA SER A 225 -0.41 -28.23 2.64
C SER A 225 -0.81 -28.86 3.96
N ILE A 226 0.14 -29.15 4.85
CA ILE A 226 -0.14 -29.65 6.20
C ILE A 226 -0.94 -28.61 7.01
N ILE A 227 -0.54 -27.34 6.94
CA ILE A 227 -1.23 -26.24 7.62
C ILE A 227 -2.65 -26.06 7.07
N GLU A 228 -2.84 -26.14 5.74
CA GLU A 228 -4.15 -26.01 5.08
C GLU A 228 -5.09 -27.19 5.39
N GLN A 229 -4.57 -28.42 5.39
CA GLN A 229 -5.37 -29.63 5.66
C GLN A 229 -5.87 -29.72 7.11
N ASN A 230 -5.08 -29.21 8.05
CA ASN A 230 -5.42 -29.21 9.47
C ASN A 230 -6.12 -27.91 9.90
N GLY A 231 -6.13 -26.89 9.05
CA GLY A 231 -6.95 -25.68 9.19
C GLY A 231 -8.39 -25.94 8.74
N ARG A 232 -9.36 -25.26 9.34
CA ARG A 232 -10.78 -25.42 8.99
C ARG A 232 -11.16 -24.70 7.68
N ALA A 233 -10.29 -23.84 7.15
CA ALA A 233 -10.54 -23.12 5.90
C ALA A 233 -9.26 -22.87 5.10
N PRO A 234 -9.33 -22.92 3.77
CA PRO A 234 -8.18 -22.63 2.91
C PRO A 234 -7.78 -21.16 3.01
N PHE A 235 -6.49 -20.89 2.88
CA PHE A 235 -5.96 -19.54 2.82
C PHE A 235 -6.53 -18.74 1.63
N SER A 236 -6.64 -17.43 1.78
CA SER A 236 -6.72 -16.55 0.61
C SER A 236 -5.41 -16.66 -0.21
N ALA A 237 -5.46 -16.35 -1.50
CA ALA A 237 -4.26 -16.39 -2.34
C ALA A 237 -3.13 -15.48 -1.83
N ILE A 238 -3.48 -14.37 -1.18
CA ILE A 238 -2.53 -13.44 -0.56
C ILE A 238 -1.93 -14.07 0.69
N ALA A 239 -2.77 -14.62 1.58
CA ALA A 239 -2.33 -15.29 2.80
C ALA A 239 -1.41 -16.47 2.49
N ARG A 240 -1.79 -17.29 1.51
CA ARG A 240 -1.00 -18.44 1.06
C ARG A 240 0.40 -18.02 0.59
N ARG A 241 0.49 -16.96 -0.21
CA ARG A 241 1.79 -16.43 -0.67
C ARG A 241 2.62 -15.88 0.47
N ALA A 242 2.01 -15.19 1.43
CA ALA A 242 2.72 -14.62 2.58
C ALA A 242 3.29 -15.70 3.49
N THR A 243 2.47 -16.71 3.82
CA THR A 243 2.89 -17.85 4.64
C THR A 243 3.99 -18.64 3.94
N MET A 244 3.84 -18.91 2.63
CA MET A 244 4.87 -19.59 1.84
C MET A 244 6.18 -18.82 1.84
N PHE A 245 6.15 -17.50 1.61
CA PHE A 245 7.36 -16.67 1.62
C PHE A 245 8.06 -16.70 2.99
N TYR A 246 7.28 -16.67 4.09
CA TYR A 246 7.85 -16.80 5.43
C TYR A 246 8.52 -18.15 5.65
N ILE A 247 7.86 -19.25 5.25
CA ILE A 247 8.40 -20.62 5.37
C ILE A 247 9.71 -20.75 4.57
N ASP A 248 9.74 -20.26 3.33
CA ASP A 248 10.93 -20.25 2.49
C ASP A 248 12.10 -19.48 3.14
N LEU A 249 11.81 -18.29 3.69
CA LEU A 249 12.78 -17.50 4.42
C LEU A 249 13.28 -18.25 5.66
N ALA A 250 12.37 -18.83 6.45
CA ALA A 250 12.70 -19.60 7.65
C ALA A 250 13.61 -20.79 7.31
N LEU A 251 13.27 -21.58 6.29
CA LEU A 251 14.09 -22.69 5.80
C LEU A 251 15.49 -22.24 5.36
N SER A 252 15.56 -21.14 4.61
CA SER A 252 16.84 -20.55 4.18
C SER A 252 17.71 -20.14 5.37
N ARG A 253 17.11 -19.58 6.41
CA ARG A 253 17.80 -19.17 7.63
C ARG A 253 18.21 -20.37 8.50
N MET A 254 17.31 -21.33 8.68
CA MET A 254 17.58 -22.56 9.43
C MET A 254 18.70 -23.40 8.82
N ARG A 255 18.79 -23.50 7.48
CA ARG A 255 19.91 -24.17 6.79
C ARG A 255 21.28 -23.63 7.23
N ARG A 256 21.33 -22.33 7.53
CA ARG A 256 22.55 -21.62 8.01
C ARG A 256 22.71 -21.67 9.54
N GLY A 257 21.92 -22.47 10.24
CA GLY A 257 21.99 -22.57 11.70
C GLY A 257 21.42 -21.33 12.42
N ARG A 258 20.64 -20.49 11.74
CA ARG A 258 19.96 -19.33 12.32
C ARG A 258 18.56 -19.75 12.76
N PHE A 259 18.41 -20.00 14.05
CA PHE A 259 17.18 -20.44 14.65
C PHE A 259 16.57 -19.35 15.53
N ALA A 260 15.25 -19.21 15.48
CA ALA A 260 14.51 -18.40 16.42
C ALA A 260 14.35 -19.14 17.74
N ASN A 261 14.32 -18.36 18.82
CA ASN A 261 14.16 -18.87 20.19
C ASN A 261 12.90 -18.32 20.88
N GLN A 262 12.04 -17.65 20.12
CA GLN A 262 10.82 -17.01 20.60
C GLN A 262 9.68 -17.30 19.64
N THR A 263 8.45 -17.28 20.14
CA THR A 263 7.19 -17.47 19.40
C THR A 263 6.31 -16.23 19.60
N PHE A 264 5.31 -16.02 18.73
CA PHE A 264 4.32 -14.94 18.90
C PHE A 264 3.25 -15.31 19.92
N CYS A 265 2.82 -16.58 19.86
CA CYS A 265 1.75 -17.13 20.65
C CYS A 265 1.92 -18.64 20.75
N ASN A 266 1.21 -19.28 21.67
CA ASN A 266 1.30 -20.73 21.85
C ASN A 266 0.26 -21.48 21.03
N LEU A 267 0.09 -21.15 19.74
CA LEU A 267 -0.82 -21.88 18.82
C LEU A 267 -0.51 -23.37 18.70
N ALA A 268 0.71 -23.75 19.03
CA ALA A 268 1.19 -25.11 18.84
C ALA A 268 0.68 -26.11 19.87
N GLU A 269 0.34 -25.69 21.09
CA GLU A 269 -0.07 -26.61 22.15
C GLU A 269 -1.37 -27.37 21.81
N GLU A 270 -2.35 -26.70 21.19
CA GLU A 270 -3.60 -27.37 20.76
C GLU A 270 -3.50 -28.05 19.38
N ASN A 271 -2.50 -27.70 18.59
CA ASN A 271 -2.27 -28.31 17.28
C ASN A 271 -1.05 -29.25 17.27
N ARG A 272 -0.80 -29.95 18.37
CA ARG A 272 0.39 -30.75 18.58
C ARG A 272 0.66 -31.76 17.45
N ALA A 273 -0.36 -32.42 16.95
CA ALA A 273 -0.22 -33.40 15.85
C ALA A 273 0.25 -32.70 14.56
N THR A 274 -0.30 -31.53 14.22
CA THR A 274 0.10 -30.73 13.07
C THR A 274 1.53 -30.21 13.24
N THR A 275 1.87 -29.76 14.44
CA THR A 275 3.20 -29.24 14.77
C THR A 275 4.25 -30.34 14.66
N GLU A 276 3.95 -31.58 15.11
CA GLU A 276 4.82 -32.72 14.96
C GLU A 276 5.01 -33.15 13.50
N GLN A 277 3.97 -33.08 12.66
CA GLN A 277 4.08 -33.31 11.22
C GLN A 277 4.99 -32.27 10.55
N ILE A 278 4.80 -30.98 10.86
CA ILE A 278 5.66 -29.89 10.35
C ILE A 278 7.10 -30.11 10.79
N ARG A 279 7.33 -30.49 12.06
CA ARG A 279 8.68 -30.78 12.58
C ARG A 279 9.35 -31.89 11.78
N ALA A 280 8.64 -32.99 11.56
CA ALA A 280 9.17 -34.11 10.79
C ALA A 280 9.59 -33.72 9.37
N VAL A 281 8.78 -32.90 8.69
CA VAL A 281 9.10 -32.38 7.34
C VAL A 281 10.33 -31.46 7.39
N LEU A 282 10.39 -30.55 8.38
CA LEU A 282 11.52 -29.64 8.57
C LEU A 282 12.81 -30.41 8.84
N GLU A 283 12.81 -31.35 9.77
CA GLU A 283 13.99 -32.14 10.13
C GLU A 283 14.47 -33.03 8.98
N LYS A 284 13.56 -33.67 8.27
CA LYS A 284 13.85 -34.43 7.04
C LYS A 284 14.49 -33.56 5.96
N GLY A 285 13.92 -32.36 5.72
CA GLY A 285 14.41 -31.46 4.68
C GLY A 285 15.71 -30.73 5.02
N LEU A 286 16.00 -30.54 6.32
CA LEU A 286 17.20 -29.88 6.80
C LEU A 286 18.33 -30.86 7.18
N GLY A 287 18.01 -32.15 7.38
CA GLY A 287 18.94 -33.18 7.84
C GLY A 287 19.46 -32.96 9.26
N LYS A 288 18.73 -32.23 10.10
CA LYS A 288 19.10 -31.90 11.49
C LYS A 288 17.88 -31.61 12.35
N ALA A 289 18.05 -31.75 13.67
CA ALA A 289 17.02 -31.41 14.63
C ALA A 289 16.62 -29.93 14.55
N VAL A 290 15.32 -29.66 14.68
CA VAL A 290 14.72 -28.33 14.61
C VAL A 290 14.18 -27.94 15.99
N PRO A 291 14.58 -26.77 16.55
CA PRO A 291 14.06 -26.27 17.80
C PRO A 291 12.53 -26.13 17.76
N GLU A 292 11.87 -26.40 18.87
CA GLU A 292 10.42 -26.31 19.00
C GLU A 292 9.87 -24.94 18.61
N ALA A 293 10.54 -23.86 19.04
CA ALA A 293 10.18 -22.50 18.69
C ALA A 293 10.08 -22.26 17.17
N GLU A 294 10.94 -22.87 16.37
CA GLU A 294 10.89 -22.76 14.90
C GLU A 294 9.64 -23.42 14.32
N THR A 295 9.30 -24.60 14.82
CA THR A 295 8.10 -25.31 14.37
C THR A 295 6.83 -24.53 14.72
N HIS A 296 6.82 -23.93 15.91
CA HIS A 296 5.74 -23.04 16.35
C HIS A 296 5.64 -21.82 15.47
N LEU A 297 6.75 -21.13 15.18
CA LEU A 297 6.75 -19.96 14.31
C LEU A 297 6.28 -20.27 12.89
N VAL A 298 6.64 -21.41 12.35
CA VAL A 298 6.15 -21.86 11.04
C VAL A 298 4.63 -22.07 11.10
N MET A 299 4.10 -22.66 12.15
CA MET A 299 2.65 -22.80 12.35
C MET A 299 1.97 -21.43 12.53
N GLU A 300 2.58 -20.54 13.31
CA GLU A 300 2.08 -19.19 13.56
C GLU A 300 2.15 -18.27 12.35
N SER A 301 2.97 -18.60 11.34
CA SER A 301 3.11 -17.80 10.10
C SER A 301 1.79 -17.66 9.33
N ARG A 302 0.80 -18.51 9.58
CA ARG A 302 -0.57 -18.35 9.05
C ARG A 302 -1.23 -17.02 9.45
N LEU A 303 -0.81 -16.43 10.59
CA LEU A 303 -1.31 -15.14 11.05
C LEU A 303 -0.86 -13.97 10.17
N LEU A 304 0.19 -14.16 9.36
CA LEU A 304 0.72 -13.13 8.48
C LEU A 304 -0.25 -12.75 7.36
N GLY A 305 -0.99 -13.74 6.85
CA GLY A 305 -1.84 -13.58 5.68
C GLY A 305 -3.24 -13.04 5.93
N GLY A 306 -3.61 -12.90 7.20
CA GLY A 306 -5.00 -12.67 7.57
C GLY A 306 -5.82 -13.96 7.46
N MET A 307 -6.52 -14.27 8.52
CA MET A 307 -7.45 -15.42 8.56
C MET A 307 -8.77 -15.02 7.91
N ARG A 308 -9.52 -15.98 7.41
CA ARG A 308 -10.91 -15.77 7.03
C ARG A 308 -11.72 -15.43 8.29
N HIS A 309 -12.70 -14.57 8.14
CA HIS A 309 -13.62 -14.21 9.21
C HIS A 309 -14.29 -15.47 9.79
N GLY A 310 -14.38 -15.54 11.12
CA GLY A 310 -15.10 -16.61 11.83
C GLY A 310 -14.31 -17.88 12.08
N GLU A 311 -13.01 -17.93 11.78
CA GLU A 311 -12.18 -19.06 12.23
C GLU A 311 -11.70 -18.83 13.67
N PRO A 312 -12.16 -19.64 14.64
CA PRO A 312 -11.58 -19.62 15.96
C PRO A 312 -10.11 -20.07 15.86
N LEU A 313 -9.19 -19.30 16.41
CA LEU A 313 -7.85 -19.80 16.72
C LEU A 313 -7.97 -20.69 17.94
N ASN A 314 -8.11 -22.00 17.69
CA ASN A 314 -8.11 -22.96 18.79
C ASN A 314 -6.76 -22.84 19.52
N GLY A 315 -6.79 -22.80 20.87
CA GLY A 315 -5.62 -22.72 21.71
C GLY A 315 -5.05 -21.34 21.98
N VAL A 316 -5.72 -20.33 21.53
CA VAL A 316 -5.43 -18.95 21.94
C VAL A 316 -6.53 -18.48 22.88
N ASP A 317 -6.16 -17.94 24.02
CA ASP A 317 -7.11 -17.24 24.87
C ASP A 317 -7.61 -16.00 24.11
N ASN A 318 -8.85 -16.09 23.63
CA ASN A 318 -9.51 -15.03 22.86
C ASN A 318 -10.16 -13.97 23.77
N SER A 319 -10.25 -14.21 25.09
CA SER A 319 -11.02 -13.37 26.01
C SER A 319 -10.63 -11.90 25.99
N GLU A 320 -9.35 -11.65 25.82
CA GLU A 320 -8.79 -10.29 25.74
C GLU A 320 -9.11 -9.60 24.40
N ALA A 321 -8.99 -10.33 23.30
CA ALA A 321 -9.36 -9.85 21.97
C ALA A 321 -10.86 -9.56 21.87
N GLU A 322 -11.69 -10.44 22.43
CA GLU A 322 -13.14 -10.24 22.52
C GLU A 322 -13.49 -9.02 23.38
N ALA A 323 -12.77 -8.81 24.50
CA ALA A 323 -12.97 -7.65 25.35
C ALA A 323 -12.60 -6.34 24.63
N LEU A 324 -11.43 -6.30 23.93
CA LEU A 324 -11.00 -5.13 23.16
C LEU A 324 -11.93 -4.86 21.97
N ALA A 325 -12.34 -5.89 21.26
CA ALA A 325 -13.30 -5.77 20.16
C ALA A 325 -14.65 -5.25 20.65
N ARG A 326 -15.10 -5.71 21.81
CA ARG A 326 -16.34 -5.24 22.46
C ARG A 326 -16.23 -3.79 22.89
N ASP A 327 -15.14 -3.39 23.52
CA ASP A 327 -14.91 -2.01 23.95
C ASP A 327 -14.89 -1.07 22.73
N LEU A 328 -14.17 -1.44 21.68
CA LEU A 328 -14.12 -0.67 20.43
C LEU A 328 -15.50 -0.59 19.75
N ARG A 329 -16.22 -1.72 19.69
CA ARG A 329 -17.56 -1.76 19.14
C ARG A 329 -18.50 -0.83 19.89
N ASN A 330 -18.57 -0.92 21.21
CA ASN A 330 -19.47 -0.13 22.03
C ASN A 330 -19.22 1.37 21.86
N GLU A 331 -17.96 1.78 21.81
CA GLU A 331 -17.58 3.19 21.60
C GLU A 331 -17.94 3.64 20.18
N ALA A 332 -17.70 2.79 19.17
CA ALA A 332 -18.07 3.08 17.78
C ALA A 332 -19.61 3.15 17.62
N GLU A 333 -20.37 2.20 18.16
CA GLU A 333 -21.82 2.20 18.15
C GLU A 333 -22.41 3.45 18.82
N THR A 334 -21.80 3.87 19.94
CA THR A 334 -22.19 5.11 20.63
C THR A 334 -21.89 6.34 19.78
N LEU A 335 -20.69 6.41 19.21
CA LEU A 335 -20.25 7.56 18.40
C LEU A 335 -21.09 7.71 17.12
N PHE A 336 -21.42 6.59 16.47
CA PHE A 336 -22.13 6.57 15.19
C PHE A 336 -23.66 6.36 15.34
N ASP A 337 -24.16 6.11 16.55
CA ASP A 337 -25.56 5.85 16.84
C ASP A 337 -26.17 4.75 15.95
N GLN A 338 -25.40 3.68 15.77
CA GLN A 338 -25.74 2.51 14.95
C GLN A 338 -25.20 1.25 15.63
N THR A 339 -25.85 0.11 15.39
CA THR A 339 -25.36 -1.20 15.88
C THR A 339 -24.67 -1.97 14.78
N LEU A 340 -23.53 -2.57 15.09
CA LEU A 340 -22.83 -3.48 14.16
C LEU A 340 -23.65 -4.77 14.00
N ASP A 341 -23.79 -5.21 12.75
CA ASP A 341 -24.34 -6.54 12.48
C ASP A 341 -23.39 -7.64 13.03
N ARG A 342 -24.00 -8.82 13.27
CA ARG A 342 -23.29 -9.94 13.88
C ARG A 342 -22.04 -10.37 13.10
N HIS A 343 -22.09 -10.31 11.78
CA HIS A 343 -20.98 -10.73 10.92
C HIS A 343 -19.79 -9.77 11.05
N THR A 344 -20.05 -8.47 10.99
CA THR A 344 -19.04 -7.42 11.19
C THR A 344 -18.44 -7.47 12.59
N ALA A 345 -19.26 -7.73 13.63
CA ALA A 345 -18.76 -7.89 15.00
C ALA A 345 -17.80 -9.09 15.14
N GLN A 346 -18.15 -10.26 14.59
CA GLN A 346 -17.26 -11.44 14.57
C GLN A 346 -15.97 -11.19 13.78
N ALA A 347 -16.06 -10.49 12.65
CA ALA A 347 -14.90 -10.09 11.86
C ALA A 347 -13.97 -9.16 12.65
N LEU A 348 -14.54 -8.22 13.41
CA LEU A 348 -13.77 -7.32 14.28
C LEU A 348 -13.02 -8.11 15.37
N GLU A 349 -13.66 -9.07 16.04
CA GLU A 349 -13.02 -9.94 17.03
C GLU A 349 -11.84 -10.70 16.44
N THR A 350 -12.00 -11.26 15.24
CA THR A 350 -10.93 -11.97 14.54
C THR A 350 -9.77 -11.05 14.18
N LEU A 351 -10.04 -9.85 13.67
CA LEU A 351 -9.00 -8.87 13.34
C LEU A 351 -8.27 -8.38 14.59
N MET A 352 -8.99 -8.16 15.70
CA MET A 352 -8.41 -7.79 16.98
C MET A 352 -7.44 -8.84 17.50
N LEU A 353 -7.85 -10.11 17.49
CA LEU A 353 -6.98 -11.20 17.92
C LEU A 353 -5.68 -11.24 17.10
N GLN A 354 -5.79 -11.17 15.78
CA GLN A 354 -4.63 -11.13 14.89
C GLN A 354 -3.73 -9.92 15.17
N ALA A 355 -4.31 -8.74 15.38
CA ALA A 355 -3.59 -7.52 15.65
C ALA A 355 -2.82 -7.58 16.98
N ILE A 356 -3.46 -8.09 18.04
CA ILE A 356 -2.83 -8.29 19.35
C ILE A 356 -1.66 -9.26 19.25
N LEU A 357 -1.86 -10.41 18.59
CA LEU A 357 -0.80 -11.41 18.45
C LEU A 357 0.39 -10.86 17.67
N ARG A 358 0.14 -10.08 16.61
CA ARG A 358 1.21 -9.39 15.86
C ARG A 358 1.90 -8.32 16.71
N GLY A 359 1.14 -7.54 17.46
CA GLY A 359 1.69 -6.53 18.38
C GLY A 359 2.64 -7.14 19.40
N ARG A 360 2.22 -8.23 20.04
CA ARG A 360 3.05 -8.99 21.00
C ARG A 360 4.35 -9.53 20.36
N GLY A 361 4.24 -10.07 19.16
CA GLY A 361 5.39 -10.60 18.41
C GLY A 361 6.25 -9.53 17.75
N LYS A 362 5.87 -8.26 17.81
CA LYS A 362 6.49 -7.16 17.03
C LYS A 362 6.60 -7.51 15.56
N PHE A 363 5.55 -8.13 14.99
CA PHE A 363 5.53 -8.62 13.63
C PHE A 363 4.53 -7.83 12.77
N PRO A 364 4.91 -6.63 12.30
CA PRO A 364 4.05 -5.84 11.42
C PRO A 364 3.90 -6.56 10.07
N VAL A 365 2.69 -6.55 9.54
CA VAL A 365 2.41 -7.12 8.22
C VAL A 365 1.72 -6.09 7.34
N SER A 366 2.38 -5.69 6.30
CA SER A 366 1.79 -4.90 5.22
C SER A 366 1.45 -5.83 4.07
N LEU A 367 0.34 -6.57 4.17
CA LEU A 367 -0.12 -7.48 3.10
C LEU A 367 -0.83 -6.79 1.95
N PHE A 368 -1.21 -5.58 2.17
CA PHE A 368 -1.70 -4.68 1.14
C PHE A 368 -0.64 -3.60 0.98
N SER A 369 -0.50 -3.08 -0.24
CA SER A 369 0.00 -1.74 -0.40
C SER A 369 -0.97 -0.82 0.37
N ALA A 370 -0.86 -0.87 1.71
CA ALA A 370 -1.79 -0.23 2.64
C ALA A 370 -1.81 1.29 2.42
N THR A 371 -0.84 1.79 1.70
CA THR A 371 -0.62 3.21 1.61
C THR A 371 -1.60 3.94 0.70
N PRO A 372 -2.05 3.43 -0.45
CA PRO A 372 -3.18 4.04 -1.15
C PRO A 372 -4.43 4.06 -0.27
N MET A 373 -4.67 2.96 0.47
CA MET A 373 -5.80 2.86 1.38
C MET A 373 -5.65 3.78 2.60
N LYS A 374 -4.46 3.89 3.18
CA LYS A 374 -4.18 4.86 4.25
C LYS A 374 -4.51 6.29 3.82
N ARG A 375 -4.14 6.69 2.62
CA ARG A 375 -4.46 8.02 2.09
C ARG A 375 -5.96 8.22 1.87
N CYS A 376 -6.61 7.27 1.20
CA CYS A 376 -8.04 7.36 0.91
C CYS A 376 -8.91 7.29 2.17
N GLN A 377 -8.44 6.59 3.22
CA GLN A 377 -9.19 6.34 4.44
C GLN A 377 -8.57 7.00 5.67
N LEU A 378 -7.69 7.95 5.46
CA LEU A 378 -6.98 8.66 6.53
C LEU A 378 -7.95 9.19 7.61
N GLY A 379 -9.07 9.76 7.18
CA GLY A 379 -10.09 10.27 8.09
C GLY A 379 -10.65 9.20 9.04
N TYR A 380 -10.98 8.03 8.52
CA TYR A 380 -11.52 6.92 9.34
C TYR A 380 -10.45 6.32 10.25
N THR A 381 -9.20 6.26 9.81
CA THR A 381 -8.09 5.80 10.64
C THR A 381 -7.86 6.75 11.82
N ILE A 382 -7.93 8.06 11.60
CA ILE A 382 -7.83 9.09 12.64
C ILE A 382 -8.99 8.98 13.65
N ILE A 383 -10.22 8.78 13.17
CA ILE A 383 -11.37 8.57 14.07
C ILE A 383 -11.14 7.33 14.95
N LEU A 384 -10.71 6.22 14.38
CA LEU A 384 -10.44 5.00 15.14
C LEU A 384 -9.28 5.16 16.13
N GLU A 385 -8.20 5.80 15.74
CA GLU A 385 -7.11 6.10 16.68
C GLU A 385 -7.60 6.92 17.87
N ARG A 386 -8.47 7.89 17.62
CA ARG A 386 -9.07 8.69 18.68
C ARG A 386 -9.99 7.87 19.59
N ILE A 387 -10.76 6.93 19.05
CA ILE A 387 -11.55 6.00 19.84
C ILE A 387 -10.62 5.14 20.71
N ILE A 388 -9.61 4.53 20.11
CA ILE A 388 -8.64 3.66 20.78
C ILE A 388 -7.90 4.40 21.90
N SER A 389 -7.48 5.64 21.69
CA SER A 389 -6.76 6.44 22.67
C SER A 389 -7.57 6.71 23.95
N ARG A 390 -8.91 6.61 23.90
CA ARG A 390 -9.82 6.74 25.04
C ARG A 390 -10.03 5.43 25.79
N LEU A 391 -9.66 4.31 25.21
CA LEU A 391 -9.88 2.96 25.73
C LEU A 391 -8.62 2.48 26.48
N PRO A 392 -8.63 2.39 27.82
CA PRO A 392 -7.42 2.13 28.63
C PRO A 392 -6.71 0.82 28.27
N ARG A 393 -7.46 -0.22 27.88
CA ARG A 393 -6.90 -1.54 27.53
C ARG A 393 -5.97 -1.51 26.33
N PHE A 394 -6.17 -0.59 25.37
CA PHE A 394 -5.30 -0.48 24.21
C PHE A 394 -3.89 0.02 24.54
N LYS A 395 -3.68 0.68 25.69
CA LYS A 395 -2.35 1.04 26.18
C LYS A 395 -1.50 -0.19 26.52
N GLU A 396 -2.14 -1.27 26.95
CA GLU A 396 -1.49 -2.55 27.25
C GLU A 396 -1.32 -3.40 25.99
N HIS A 397 -2.15 -3.17 24.98
CA HIS A 397 -2.20 -3.91 23.72
C HIS A 397 -2.15 -2.98 22.51
N PRO A 398 -1.01 -2.32 22.26
CA PRO A 398 -0.86 -1.41 21.13
C PRO A 398 -0.96 -2.16 19.80
N LEU A 399 -1.64 -1.56 18.82
CA LEU A 399 -1.85 -2.11 17.49
C LEU A 399 -0.89 -1.49 16.48
N PHE A 400 -0.48 -2.25 15.45
CA PHE A 400 0.21 -1.64 14.33
C PHE A 400 -0.73 -0.71 13.54
N ALA A 401 -0.20 0.40 13.03
CA ALA A 401 -0.95 1.36 12.22
C ALA A 401 -1.62 0.69 10.99
N ASP A 402 -1.02 -0.35 10.44
CA ASP A 402 -1.59 -1.13 9.34
C ASP A 402 -2.78 -1.98 9.79
N ASP A 403 -2.78 -2.51 11.02
CA ASP A 403 -3.93 -3.21 11.58
C ASP A 403 -5.08 -2.25 11.85
N LEU A 404 -4.77 -1.05 12.34
CA LEU A 404 -5.76 0.01 12.52
C LEU A 404 -6.44 0.38 11.19
N SER A 405 -5.66 0.49 10.11
CA SER A 405 -6.19 0.72 8.76
C SER A 405 -7.11 -0.42 8.28
N ARG A 406 -6.80 -1.68 8.62
CA ARG A 406 -7.64 -2.85 8.31
C ARG A 406 -8.95 -2.84 9.08
N ILE A 407 -8.91 -2.46 10.35
CA ILE A 407 -10.10 -2.28 11.19
C ILE A 407 -10.95 -1.14 10.64
N ALA A 408 -10.32 -0.03 10.23
CA ALA A 408 -11.02 1.08 9.57
C ALA A 408 -11.76 0.62 8.32
N MET A 409 -11.13 -0.21 7.48
CA MET A 409 -11.76 -0.78 6.28
C MET A 409 -12.97 -1.66 6.62
N LEU A 410 -12.88 -2.48 7.66
CA LEU A 410 -14.00 -3.30 8.09
C LEU A 410 -15.18 -2.45 8.58
N LEU A 411 -14.89 -1.38 9.32
CA LEU A 411 -15.90 -0.50 9.90
C LEU A 411 -16.35 0.61 8.94
N LEU A 412 -15.71 0.78 7.79
CA LEU A 412 -16.00 1.84 6.82
C LEU A 412 -17.48 1.93 6.42
N PRO A 413 -18.17 0.83 6.03
CA PRO A 413 -19.58 0.90 5.67
C PRO A 413 -20.46 1.40 6.82
N PHE A 414 -20.12 1.02 8.04
CA PHE A 414 -20.80 1.42 9.27
C PHE A 414 -20.54 2.89 9.62
N MET A 415 -19.27 3.32 9.54
CA MET A 415 -18.86 4.70 9.85
C MET A 415 -19.33 5.68 8.76
N SER A 416 -19.34 5.30 7.50
CA SER A 416 -19.73 6.15 6.38
C SER A 416 -21.25 6.39 6.31
N ALA A 417 -22.05 5.50 6.85
CA ALA A 417 -23.52 5.64 6.83
C ALA A 417 -24.01 6.89 7.55
N ARG A 418 -23.24 7.43 8.51
CA ARG A 418 -23.62 8.65 9.25
C ARG A 418 -22.86 9.91 8.84
N THR A 419 -21.62 9.79 8.37
CA THR A 419 -20.84 10.96 7.91
C THR A 419 -21.42 11.58 6.63
N ALA A 420 -22.18 10.82 5.86
CA ALA A 420 -23.02 11.37 4.82
C ALA A 420 -24.33 11.87 5.49
N SER A 421 -24.37 13.13 5.90
CA SER A 421 -25.64 13.80 6.19
C SER A 421 -26.59 13.50 5.03
N ARG A 422 -27.71 12.77 5.30
CA ARG A 422 -28.70 12.48 4.26
C ARG A 422 -29.14 13.80 3.67
N LYS A 423 -28.65 14.11 2.47
CA LYS A 423 -29.10 15.28 1.73
C LYS A 423 -30.47 14.97 1.17
N ARG A 424 -31.38 15.90 1.32
CA ARG A 424 -32.76 15.82 0.77
C ARG A 424 -32.76 16.47 -0.60
N ALA A 425 -33.17 15.73 -1.60
CA ALA A 425 -33.24 16.23 -2.97
C ALA A 425 -34.67 16.21 -3.53
N ILE A 426 -34.95 17.18 -4.35
CA ILE A 426 -36.15 17.17 -5.19
C ILE A 426 -35.72 16.90 -6.64
N ILE A 427 -36.38 15.94 -7.30
CA ILE A 427 -36.19 15.73 -8.74
C ILE A 427 -37.19 16.61 -9.47
N VAL A 428 -36.71 17.50 -10.33
CA VAL A 428 -37.54 18.39 -11.11
C VAL A 428 -37.55 17.95 -12.56
N SER A 429 -38.73 17.54 -13.03
CA SER A 429 -38.91 17.00 -14.37
C SER A 429 -40.23 17.48 -14.97
N ASN A 430 -40.12 18.08 -16.15
CA ASN A 430 -41.28 18.36 -17.01
C ASN A 430 -41.50 17.24 -18.07
N ALA A 431 -40.78 16.13 -17.93
CA ALA A 431 -40.94 14.94 -18.76
C ALA A 431 -42.11 14.07 -18.30
N SER A 432 -42.40 13.00 -19.04
CA SER A 432 -43.46 12.05 -18.66
C SER A 432 -43.16 11.36 -17.33
N PHE A 433 -44.19 10.84 -16.69
CA PHE A 433 -44.10 10.15 -15.40
C PHE A 433 -43.05 9.00 -15.42
N GLU A 434 -43.00 8.23 -16.51
CA GLU A 434 -42.11 7.10 -16.65
C GLU A 434 -40.64 7.52 -16.60
N VAL A 435 -40.30 8.66 -17.23
CA VAL A 435 -38.94 9.23 -17.22
C VAL A 435 -38.56 9.70 -15.82
N ALA A 436 -39.50 10.37 -15.14
CA ALA A 436 -39.26 10.84 -13.79
C ALA A 436 -39.11 9.67 -12.79
N TYR A 437 -39.93 8.61 -12.96
CA TYR A 437 -39.83 7.39 -12.14
C TYR A 437 -38.52 6.61 -12.39
N TYR A 438 -38.14 6.46 -13.66
CA TYR A 438 -36.85 5.86 -14.02
C TYR A 438 -35.70 6.61 -13.39
N ALA A 439 -35.69 7.93 -13.48
CA ALA A 439 -34.65 8.77 -12.88
C ALA A 439 -34.60 8.63 -11.37
N HIS A 440 -35.73 8.65 -10.69
CA HIS A 440 -35.84 8.42 -9.26
C HIS A 440 -35.17 7.08 -8.87
N HIS A 441 -35.50 6.00 -9.59
CA HIS A 441 -34.94 4.67 -9.32
C HIS A 441 -33.44 4.62 -9.54
N CYS A 442 -32.94 5.16 -10.66
CA CYS A 442 -31.51 5.19 -10.96
C CYS A 442 -30.70 5.99 -9.92
N ILE A 443 -31.20 7.19 -9.55
CA ILE A 443 -30.54 8.06 -8.58
C ILE A 443 -30.53 7.42 -7.20
N THR A 444 -31.69 6.88 -6.74
CA THR A 444 -31.76 6.24 -5.42
C THR A 444 -30.88 4.99 -5.33
N SER A 445 -30.76 4.23 -6.41
CA SER A 445 -29.90 3.06 -6.49
C SER A 445 -28.41 3.44 -6.48
N ALA A 446 -28.03 4.52 -7.16
CA ALA A 446 -26.66 4.99 -7.24
C ALA A 446 -26.20 5.77 -6.00
N PHE A 447 -27.12 6.43 -5.31
CA PHE A 447 -26.86 7.30 -4.15
C PHE A 447 -27.80 6.95 -2.98
N PRO A 448 -27.55 5.87 -2.24
CA PRO A 448 -28.41 5.44 -1.12
C PRO A 448 -28.56 6.47 0.01
N ASN A 449 -27.58 7.37 0.12
CA ASN A 449 -27.54 8.45 1.12
C ASN A 449 -28.28 9.73 0.67
N LEU A 450 -28.85 9.73 -0.54
CA LEU A 450 -29.63 10.84 -1.05
C LEU A 450 -31.11 10.52 -0.89
N GLU A 451 -31.81 11.29 -0.06
CA GLU A 451 -33.25 11.15 0.16
C GLU A 451 -34.02 11.96 -0.89
N ILE A 452 -34.71 11.29 -1.78
CA ILE A 452 -35.60 11.98 -2.73
C ILE A 452 -36.91 12.27 -2.04
N VAL A 453 -37.12 13.52 -1.65
CA VAL A 453 -38.32 13.96 -0.89
C VAL A 453 -39.52 14.24 -1.79
N ALA A 454 -39.28 14.57 -3.05
CA ALA A 454 -40.35 14.79 -4.04
C ALA A 454 -39.84 14.62 -5.47
N VAL A 455 -40.74 14.29 -6.36
CA VAL A 455 -40.61 14.40 -7.82
C VAL A 455 -41.70 15.34 -8.29
N ALA A 456 -41.34 16.48 -8.88
CA ALA A 456 -42.25 17.57 -9.18
C ALA A 456 -41.98 18.18 -10.56
N SER A 457 -42.94 18.85 -11.13
CA SER A 457 -42.75 19.77 -12.26
C SER A 457 -42.00 21.04 -11.80
N SER A 458 -41.57 21.87 -12.76
CA SER A 458 -40.92 23.15 -12.44
C SER A 458 -41.77 24.09 -11.59
N ASP A 459 -43.08 24.13 -11.89
CA ASP A 459 -44.04 25.00 -11.19
C ASP A 459 -44.31 24.51 -9.77
N GLU A 460 -44.55 23.20 -9.61
CA GLU A 460 -44.76 22.56 -8.31
C GLU A 460 -43.49 22.66 -7.43
N ALA A 461 -42.31 22.47 -8.01
CA ALA A 461 -41.04 22.60 -7.27
C ALA A 461 -40.87 24.04 -6.76
N THR A 462 -41.19 25.04 -7.55
CA THR A 462 -41.13 26.45 -7.16
C THR A 462 -42.07 26.74 -5.98
N GLU A 463 -43.31 26.21 -6.02
CA GLU A 463 -44.27 26.34 -4.92
C GLU A 463 -43.82 25.61 -3.64
N MET A 464 -43.25 24.40 -3.77
CA MET A 464 -42.74 23.59 -2.64
C MET A 464 -41.55 24.22 -1.95
N ILE A 465 -40.70 24.95 -2.69
CA ILE A 465 -39.47 25.55 -2.18
C ILE A 465 -39.72 26.97 -1.68
N ALA A 466 -40.81 27.60 -2.06
CA ALA A 466 -41.16 28.94 -1.60
C ALA A 466 -41.22 28.98 -0.06
N PRO A 467 -40.59 29.97 0.59
CA PRO A 467 -40.54 30.04 2.04
C PRO A 467 -41.95 30.21 2.64
N GLN A 468 -42.49 29.18 3.22
CA GLN A 468 -43.73 29.22 3.99
C GLN A 468 -43.42 29.55 5.46
N GLY A 469 -43.49 30.82 5.83
CA GLY A 469 -43.61 31.24 7.22
C GLY A 469 -42.50 30.79 8.20
N GLY A 470 -41.22 30.71 7.78
CA GLY A 470 -40.10 30.39 8.67
C GLY A 470 -39.79 28.90 8.83
N SER A 471 -40.42 28.01 8.07
CA SER A 471 -40.09 26.58 8.04
C SER A 471 -38.80 26.33 7.27
N ALA A 472 -38.04 25.31 7.68
CA ALA A 472 -36.83 24.85 6.96
C ALA A 472 -37.20 24.41 5.52
N PRO A 473 -36.32 24.61 4.53
CA PRO A 473 -36.61 24.19 3.14
C PRO A 473 -36.89 22.69 3.08
N ILE A 474 -37.81 22.29 2.20
CA ILE A 474 -38.22 20.89 2.03
C ILE A 474 -37.09 20.01 1.51
N ALA A 475 -36.14 20.58 0.74
CA ALA A 475 -34.99 19.93 0.15
C ALA A 475 -33.71 20.78 0.28
N ASP A 476 -32.57 20.15 0.26
CA ASP A 476 -31.26 20.79 0.34
C ASP A 476 -30.67 21.07 -1.07
N LEU A 477 -31.16 20.37 -2.09
CA LEU A 477 -30.76 20.49 -3.48
C LEU A 477 -31.88 20.10 -4.45
N ALA A 478 -31.72 20.50 -5.72
CA ALA A 478 -32.56 20.05 -6.81
C ALA A 478 -31.76 19.29 -7.88
N ILE A 479 -32.38 18.27 -8.48
CA ILE A 479 -31.85 17.52 -9.63
C ILE A 479 -32.80 17.79 -10.79
N ALA A 480 -32.31 18.44 -11.86
CA ALA A 480 -33.15 18.89 -12.95
C ALA A 480 -32.71 18.34 -14.31
N PHE A 481 -33.68 18.06 -15.20
CA PHE A 481 -33.42 17.60 -16.57
C PHE A 481 -33.35 18.72 -17.60
N GLY A 482 -33.31 19.96 -17.16
CA GLY A 482 -33.18 21.13 -18.02
C GLY A 482 -32.80 22.39 -17.27
N PRO A 483 -32.70 23.52 -17.95
CA PRO A 483 -32.49 24.81 -17.30
C PRO A 483 -33.62 25.09 -16.33
N LEU A 484 -33.26 25.37 -15.09
CA LEU A 484 -34.21 25.69 -14.02
C LEU A 484 -33.56 26.75 -13.13
N ASP A 485 -34.34 27.72 -12.69
CA ASP A 485 -33.90 28.76 -11.76
C ASP A 485 -34.69 28.57 -10.45
N LEU A 486 -34.03 27.90 -9.49
CA LEU A 486 -34.58 27.65 -8.16
C LEU A 486 -33.65 28.23 -7.11
N PRO A 487 -34.15 28.67 -5.95
CA PRO A 487 -33.31 29.14 -4.85
C PRO A 487 -32.60 28.00 -4.11
N LEU A 488 -32.34 26.90 -4.77
CA LEU A 488 -31.60 25.74 -4.30
C LEU A 488 -30.42 25.43 -5.24
N PRO A 489 -29.32 24.92 -4.69
CA PRO A 489 -28.27 24.33 -5.50
C PRO A 489 -28.84 23.26 -6.44
N THR A 490 -28.61 23.41 -7.75
CA THR A 490 -29.26 22.57 -8.76
C THR A 490 -28.23 21.82 -9.61
N CYS A 491 -28.32 20.48 -9.59
CA CYS A 491 -27.55 19.61 -10.48
C CYS A 491 -28.36 19.31 -11.75
N ARG A 492 -27.79 19.60 -12.92
CA ARG A 492 -28.43 19.28 -14.20
C ARG A 492 -27.90 17.99 -14.76
N ILE A 493 -28.80 17.05 -15.04
CA ILE A 493 -28.49 15.74 -15.62
C ILE A 493 -29.37 15.45 -16.82
N SER A 494 -29.00 14.44 -17.61
CA SER A 494 -29.81 13.97 -18.73
C SER A 494 -30.98 13.11 -18.21
N PRO A 495 -32.16 13.16 -18.86
CA PRO A 495 -33.26 12.25 -18.55
C PRO A 495 -32.90 10.76 -18.71
N ALA A 496 -31.97 10.44 -19.58
CA ALA A 496 -31.51 9.07 -19.83
C ALA A 496 -30.54 8.51 -18.79
N ILE A 497 -30.01 9.34 -17.90
CA ILE A 497 -29.05 9.06 -16.84
C ILE A 497 -27.98 8.06 -17.26
N ASP A 498 -26.91 8.55 -17.81
CA ASP A 498 -25.73 7.74 -18.14
C ASP A 498 -24.65 7.83 -17.03
N GLY A 499 -23.54 7.08 -17.19
CA GLY A 499 -22.42 7.09 -16.23
C GLY A 499 -21.78 8.47 -16.04
N ARG A 500 -21.90 9.39 -17.00
CA ARG A 500 -21.40 10.78 -16.89
C ARG A 500 -22.32 11.61 -16.00
N ASP A 501 -23.61 11.36 -16.04
CA ASP A 501 -24.58 12.02 -15.18
C ASP A 501 -24.41 11.57 -13.72
N VAL A 502 -24.12 10.27 -13.50
CA VAL A 502 -23.80 9.74 -12.18
C VAL A 502 -22.53 10.40 -11.62
N LEU A 503 -21.46 10.52 -12.43
CA LEU A 503 -20.24 11.22 -12.04
C LEU A 503 -20.49 12.71 -11.76
N ARG A 504 -21.28 13.39 -12.61
CA ARG A 504 -21.65 14.79 -12.43
C ARG A 504 -22.42 15.02 -11.14
N LEU A 505 -23.38 14.16 -10.84
CA LEU A 505 -24.15 14.24 -9.59
C LEU A 505 -23.26 13.95 -8.39
N HIS A 506 -22.34 12.99 -8.50
CA HIS A 506 -21.36 12.71 -7.46
C HIS A 506 -20.45 13.93 -7.17
N GLU A 507 -19.87 14.52 -8.21
CA GLU A 507 -19.06 15.73 -8.09
C GLU A 507 -19.85 16.91 -7.51
N PHE A 508 -21.12 17.04 -7.91
CA PHE A 508 -22.01 18.08 -7.40
C PHE A 508 -22.30 17.88 -5.91
N LEU A 509 -22.62 16.64 -5.47
CA LEU A 509 -22.84 16.31 -4.06
C LEU A 509 -21.57 16.54 -3.23
N LEU A 510 -20.40 16.18 -3.75
CA LEU A 510 -19.12 16.49 -3.12
C LEU A 510 -18.90 18.00 -2.97
N ASN A 511 -19.28 18.79 -3.98
CA ASN A 511 -19.16 20.24 -3.93
C ASN A 511 -20.17 20.88 -2.96
N LEU A 512 -21.36 20.29 -2.80
CA LEU A 512 -22.33 20.74 -1.79
C LEU A 512 -21.91 20.38 -0.36
N SER A 513 -21.25 19.26 -0.18
CA SER A 513 -20.65 18.85 1.10
C SER A 513 -19.47 19.74 1.50
N ARG A 514 -18.95 20.56 0.58
CA ARG A 514 -17.90 21.57 0.86
C ARG A 514 -18.39 22.77 1.70
N GLU A 515 -19.47 22.63 2.43
CA GLU A 515 -19.89 23.63 3.43
C GLU A 515 -19.02 23.69 4.69
N TRP A 516 -17.99 22.86 4.78
CA TRP A 516 -16.90 23.13 5.71
C TRP A 516 -16.14 24.39 5.27
N ARG A 517 -16.74 25.55 5.53
CA ARG A 517 -16.17 26.88 5.24
C ARG A 517 -15.81 27.59 6.53
N ARG A 518 -14.81 27.08 7.22
CA ARG A 518 -14.05 27.95 8.11
C ARG A 518 -12.86 28.55 7.34
N GLY A 519 -13.13 29.50 6.47
CA GLY A 519 -12.07 30.24 5.78
C GLY A 519 -11.25 29.41 4.76
N PRO A 520 -10.22 30.00 4.13
CA PRO A 520 -9.30 29.25 3.27
C PRO A 520 -8.52 28.24 4.12
N PHE A 521 -8.38 27.02 3.60
CA PHE A 521 -7.52 25.96 4.16
C PHE A 521 -6.10 26.51 4.26
N GLU A 522 -5.69 26.89 5.47
CA GLU A 522 -4.43 27.59 5.67
C GLU A 522 -3.25 26.68 5.37
N THR A 523 -2.41 27.13 4.46
CA THR A 523 -1.21 26.41 4.05
C THR A 523 0.01 27.29 4.28
N SER A 524 1.01 26.78 4.98
CA SER A 524 2.30 27.46 5.09
C SER A 524 3.46 26.48 4.92
N THR A 525 4.57 26.99 4.38
CA THR A 525 5.78 26.22 4.11
C THR A 525 6.91 26.69 5.00
N ARG A 526 7.65 25.76 5.58
CA ARG A 526 8.87 26.01 6.37
C ARG A 526 10.01 25.14 5.88
N ALA A 527 11.17 25.75 5.69
CA ALA A 527 12.41 25.04 5.43
C ALA A 527 13.00 24.50 6.76
N ILE A 528 13.40 23.24 6.74
CA ILE A 528 14.12 22.58 7.82
C ILE A 528 15.42 21.97 7.25
N GLN A 529 16.42 21.74 8.08
CA GLN A 529 17.75 21.26 7.63
C GLN A 529 18.00 19.79 7.93
N GLU A 530 17.04 19.13 8.53
CA GLU A 530 17.10 17.77 8.98
C GLU A 530 17.12 16.78 7.81
N THR A 531 17.89 15.71 7.97
CA THR A 531 18.13 14.70 6.93
C THR A 531 17.78 13.27 7.35
N THR A 532 17.33 13.06 8.59
CA THR A 532 16.80 11.77 9.06
C THR A 532 15.32 11.88 9.37
N ILE A 533 14.59 10.78 9.31
CA ILE A 533 13.16 10.79 9.60
C ILE A 533 12.86 11.17 11.06
N GLU A 534 13.72 10.76 11.99
CA GLU A 534 13.57 11.08 13.41
C GLU A 534 13.78 12.58 13.65
N ASP A 535 14.84 13.16 13.08
CA ASP A 535 15.12 14.59 13.21
C ASP A 535 14.04 15.43 12.54
N VAL A 536 13.56 15.03 11.35
CA VAL A 536 12.42 15.68 10.66
C VAL A 536 11.16 15.64 11.50
N THR A 537 10.86 14.49 12.12
CA THR A 537 9.71 14.33 13.01
C THR A 537 9.83 15.27 14.22
N GLN A 538 11.01 15.33 14.82
CA GLN A 538 11.29 16.20 15.96
C GLN A 538 11.22 17.69 15.59
N ALA A 539 11.78 18.06 14.44
CA ALA A 539 11.70 19.43 13.93
C ALA A 539 10.26 19.85 13.64
N ALA A 540 9.46 18.96 13.02
CA ALA A 540 8.04 19.19 12.80
C ALA A 540 7.30 19.41 14.11
N TYR A 541 7.52 18.55 15.13
CA TYR A 541 6.94 18.70 16.45
C TYR A 541 7.23 20.08 17.05
N TRP A 542 8.51 20.49 17.12
CA TRP A 542 8.89 21.75 17.75
C TRP A 542 8.36 22.96 16.98
N ASN A 543 8.34 22.90 15.63
CA ASN A 543 7.75 23.96 14.82
C ASN A 543 6.26 24.12 15.10
N LEU A 544 5.48 23.03 15.07
CA LEU A 544 4.05 23.06 15.30
C LEU A 544 3.69 23.44 16.74
N LYS A 545 4.50 23.01 17.72
CA LYS A 545 4.31 23.37 19.14
C LYS A 545 4.62 24.85 19.39
N THR A 546 5.68 25.39 18.76
CA THR A 546 6.04 26.82 18.87
C THR A 546 4.96 27.70 18.26
N ASP A 547 4.31 27.26 17.19
CA ASP A 547 3.18 27.93 16.57
C ASP A 547 1.86 27.78 17.35
N GLY A 548 1.87 27.00 18.46
CA GLY A 548 0.68 26.74 19.27
C GLY A 548 -0.35 25.84 18.60
N LEU A 549 0.03 25.15 17.50
CA LEU A 549 -0.89 24.33 16.71
C LEU A 549 -1.12 22.94 17.31
N ILE A 550 -0.17 22.42 18.08
CA ILE A 550 -0.25 21.13 18.75
C ILE A 550 0.15 21.23 20.21
N GLN A 551 -0.37 20.30 21.01
CA GLN A 551 0.02 20.08 22.39
C GLN A 551 0.32 18.58 22.59
N GLY A 552 0.90 18.21 23.72
CA GLY A 552 1.23 16.82 24.00
C GLY A 552 2.74 16.55 24.01
N THR A 553 3.10 15.26 24.11
CA THR A 553 4.50 14.84 24.19
C THR A 553 5.09 14.57 22.79
N PRO A 554 6.43 14.66 22.64
CA PRO A 554 7.08 14.29 21.38
C PRO A 554 6.77 12.85 20.94
N GLU A 555 6.63 11.93 21.90
CA GLU A 555 6.35 10.52 21.63
C GLU A 555 4.95 10.32 21.06
N ALA A 556 3.93 10.96 21.64
CA ALA A 556 2.56 10.90 21.12
C ALA A 556 2.48 11.50 19.73
N PHE A 557 3.13 12.65 19.51
CA PHE A 557 3.22 13.27 18.19
C PHE A 557 3.92 12.34 17.17
N ARG A 558 5.05 11.74 17.55
CA ARG A 558 5.80 10.81 16.70
C ARG A 558 4.93 9.63 16.27
N THR A 559 4.18 9.06 17.20
CA THR A 559 3.29 7.93 16.94
C THR A 559 2.24 8.29 15.88
N GLN A 560 1.55 9.41 16.02
CA GLN A 560 0.57 9.88 15.04
C GLN A 560 1.25 10.24 13.70
N PHE A 561 2.30 11.05 13.75
CA PHE A 561 3.00 11.55 12.57
C PHE A 561 3.53 10.42 11.69
N LEU A 562 4.16 9.40 12.26
CA LEU A 562 4.68 8.26 11.52
C LEU A 562 3.61 7.20 11.24
N GLY A 563 2.62 7.04 12.13
CA GLY A 563 1.51 6.11 11.95
C GLY A 563 0.64 6.45 10.74
N HIS A 564 0.39 7.74 10.50
CA HIS A 564 -0.35 8.23 9.34
C HIS A 564 0.53 8.52 8.12
N ALA A 565 1.85 8.34 8.24
CA ALA A 565 2.77 8.66 7.15
C ALA A 565 2.56 7.77 5.93
N ALA A 566 2.51 8.40 4.77
CA ALA A 566 2.49 7.79 3.46
C ALA A 566 3.52 8.46 2.56
N ILE A 567 4.49 7.70 2.06
CA ILE A 567 5.59 8.20 1.24
C ILE A 567 5.31 7.86 -0.22
N SER A 568 5.36 8.85 -1.09
CA SER A 568 5.19 8.74 -2.54
C SER A 568 6.32 9.48 -3.27
N ALA A 569 6.33 9.42 -4.60
CA ALA A 569 7.29 10.15 -5.44
C ALA A 569 7.26 11.66 -5.19
N ASP A 570 6.09 12.23 -4.85
CA ASP A 570 5.88 13.66 -4.64
C ASP A 570 6.30 14.14 -3.24
N GLY A 571 6.51 13.21 -2.31
CA GLY A 571 6.88 13.52 -0.94
C GLY A 571 6.25 12.59 0.09
N MET A 572 6.23 13.02 1.33
CA MET A 572 5.58 12.32 2.44
C MET A 572 4.32 13.09 2.85
N THR A 573 3.19 12.42 2.95
CA THR A 573 1.96 12.95 3.55
C THR A 573 1.77 12.35 4.93
N THR A 574 1.28 13.12 5.88
CA THR A 574 0.95 12.66 7.24
C THR A 574 -0.15 13.50 7.85
N ALA A 575 -0.69 13.09 9.00
CA ALA A 575 -1.69 13.85 9.73
C ALA A 575 -1.47 13.75 11.24
N VAL A 576 -1.89 14.80 11.95
CA VAL A 576 -1.88 14.87 13.42
C VAL A 576 -3.15 15.53 13.91
N CYS A 577 -3.71 15.04 15.02
CA CYS A 577 -4.83 15.67 15.70
C CYS A 577 -4.33 16.73 16.69
N ALA A 578 -4.98 17.87 16.68
CA ALA A 578 -4.69 19.01 17.55
C ALA A 578 -5.81 19.14 18.61
N ASP A 579 -5.68 18.43 19.74
CA ASP A 579 -6.76 18.30 20.74
C ASP A 579 -7.17 19.62 21.40
N ASN A 580 -6.28 20.61 21.45
CA ASN A 580 -6.55 21.89 22.12
C ASN A 580 -6.29 23.10 21.21
N SER A 581 -6.36 22.91 19.91
CA SER A 581 -6.24 23.96 18.91
C SER A 581 -7.51 24.03 18.08
N SER A 582 -7.91 25.24 17.70
CA SER A 582 -8.99 25.47 16.73
C SER A 582 -8.47 25.50 15.29
N PHE A 583 -7.20 25.13 15.06
CA PHE A 583 -6.57 25.17 13.77
C PHE A 583 -6.73 23.86 13.01
N THR A 584 -7.34 23.94 11.83
CA THR A 584 -7.31 22.86 10.84
C THR A 584 -6.69 23.42 9.56
N GLY A 585 -5.65 22.77 9.05
CA GLY A 585 -4.92 23.23 7.88
C GLY A 585 -3.71 22.36 7.57
N MET A 586 -2.84 22.83 6.69
CA MET A 586 -1.67 22.10 6.25
C MET A 586 -0.38 22.86 6.54
N ARG A 587 0.63 22.12 7.01
CA ARG A 587 2.02 22.60 7.08
C ARG A 587 2.90 21.77 6.17
N ILE A 588 3.71 22.46 5.37
CA ILE A 588 4.67 21.83 4.45
C ILE A 588 6.06 22.06 5.02
N PHE A 589 6.79 20.97 5.30
CA PHE A 589 8.20 21.06 5.67
C PHE A 589 9.05 20.68 4.45
N GLU A 590 9.86 21.65 3.99
CA GLU A 590 10.85 21.43 2.93
C GLU A 590 12.19 21.08 3.57
N THR A 591 12.76 19.95 3.19
CA THR A 591 14.05 19.45 3.69
C THR A 591 15.04 19.34 2.53
N PRO A 592 16.36 19.39 2.78
CA PRO A 592 17.35 19.13 1.73
C PRO A 592 17.09 17.82 1.01
N HIS A 593 16.92 16.76 1.72
CA HIS A 593 16.26 15.48 1.50
C HIS A 593 16.56 14.58 2.69
N PHE A 594 15.60 13.81 3.11
CA PHE A 594 15.84 12.68 4.00
C PHE A 594 15.44 11.37 3.31
N TYR A 595 16.05 10.29 3.74
CA TYR A 595 15.70 8.99 3.23
C TYR A 595 14.80 8.30 4.25
N ALA A 596 13.54 8.08 3.82
CA ALA A 596 12.71 7.08 4.47
C ALA A 596 12.87 5.76 3.69
N VAL A 597 12.07 5.53 2.67
CA VAL A 597 12.18 4.41 1.73
C VAL A 597 12.75 4.91 0.39
N GLN A 598 12.52 6.17 0.11
CA GLN A 598 13.02 6.92 -1.03
C GLN A 598 13.37 8.35 -0.58
N PRO A 599 14.11 9.13 -1.40
CA PRO A 599 14.42 10.52 -1.08
C PRO A 599 13.14 11.34 -0.96
N VAL A 600 12.94 11.98 0.19
CA VAL A 600 11.80 12.87 0.46
C VAL A 600 12.32 14.29 0.62
N ARG A 601 11.71 15.23 -0.11
CA ARG A 601 12.04 16.66 -0.03
C ARG A 601 10.95 17.50 0.61
N ARG A 602 9.70 16.98 0.64
CA ARG A 602 8.55 17.67 1.21
C ARG A 602 7.76 16.75 2.10
N VAL A 603 7.38 17.28 3.25
CA VAL A 603 6.46 16.60 4.18
C VAL A 603 5.22 17.45 4.31
N TYR A 604 4.12 16.93 3.82
CA TYR A 604 2.79 17.55 3.90
C TYR A 604 2.10 17.06 5.16
N THR A 605 1.97 17.92 6.15
CA THR A 605 1.37 17.58 7.44
C THR A 605 -0.01 18.20 7.54
N LEU A 606 -1.05 17.38 7.53
CA LEU A 606 -2.41 17.78 7.85
C LEU A 606 -2.57 17.89 9.36
N ILE A 607 -3.07 19.03 9.83
CA ILE A 607 -3.38 19.29 11.23
C ILE A 607 -4.89 19.43 11.33
N ILE A 608 -5.51 18.69 12.25
CA ILE A 608 -6.97 18.62 12.40
C ILE A 608 -7.34 18.98 13.81
N ALA A 609 -8.10 20.06 13.97
CA ALA A 609 -8.70 20.42 15.26
C ALA A 609 -9.76 19.40 15.69
N SER A 610 -9.87 19.15 16.99
CA SER A 610 -10.84 18.20 17.54
C SER A 610 -12.29 18.51 17.16
N GLU A 611 -12.63 19.77 17.06
CA GLU A 611 -13.97 20.24 16.69
C GLU A 611 -14.33 20.00 15.22
N ASP A 612 -13.31 19.82 14.34
CA ASP A 612 -13.50 19.60 12.91
C ASP A 612 -13.54 18.10 12.53
N ILE A 613 -13.37 17.20 13.48
CA ILE A 613 -13.45 15.74 13.25
C ILE A 613 -14.77 15.28 12.57
N PRO A 614 -15.93 15.88 12.86
CA PRO A 614 -17.16 15.54 12.12
C PRO A 614 -17.05 15.76 10.61
N HIS A 615 -16.16 16.65 10.16
CA HIS A 615 -15.91 16.99 8.74
C HIS A 615 -14.62 16.35 8.18
N ILE A 616 -14.06 15.37 8.86
CA ILE A 616 -12.71 14.84 8.58
C ILE A 616 -12.56 14.31 7.16
N ASN A 617 -13.60 13.72 6.59
CA ASN A 617 -13.54 13.18 5.24
C ASN A 617 -13.41 14.28 4.19
N GLU A 618 -14.14 15.38 4.35
CA GLU A 618 -14.07 16.56 3.47
C GLU A 618 -12.68 17.22 3.57
N ILE A 619 -12.15 17.31 4.78
CA ILE A 619 -10.80 17.85 5.06
C ILE A 619 -9.75 17.00 4.38
N VAL A 620 -9.83 15.67 4.50
CA VAL A 620 -8.88 14.72 3.91
C VAL A 620 -8.98 14.72 2.39
N GLU A 621 -10.17 14.80 1.80
CA GLU A 621 -10.34 14.92 0.35
C GLU A 621 -9.68 16.21 -0.17
N HIS A 622 -9.90 17.32 0.52
CA HIS A 622 -9.27 18.58 0.15
C HIS A 622 -7.74 18.52 0.29
N PHE A 623 -7.23 17.95 1.37
CA PHE A 623 -5.81 17.70 1.57
C PHE A 623 -5.21 16.86 0.44
N ASN A 624 -5.88 15.77 0.08
CA ASN A 624 -5.47 14.89 -1.01
C ASN A 624 -5.47 15.61 -2.37
N SER A 625 -6.42 16.51 -2.61
CA SER A 625 -6.46 17.30 -3.85
C SER A 625 -5.28 18.26 -3.99
N ILE A 626 -4.83 18.86 -2.88
CA ILE A 626 -3.68 19.78 -2.86
C ILE A 626 -2.37 19.02 -3.01
N THR A 627 -2.24 17.87 -2.39
CA THR A 627 -1.00 17.08 -2.40
C THR A 627 -0.81 16.24 -3.67
N GLY A 628 -1.67 16.42 -4.68
CA GLY A 628 -1.57 15.70 -5.97
C GLY A 628 -1.88 14.20 -5.86
N SER A 629 -2.42 13.77 -4.72
CA SER A 629 -2.71 12.36 -4.44
C SER A 629 -4.01 11.85 -5.06
N SER A 630 -4.34 12.32 -6.27
CA SER A 630 -5.35 11.62 -7.06
C SER A 630 -4.90 10.17 -7.26
N LEU A 631 -5.85 9.25 -7.24
CA LEU A 631 -5.81 7.79 -7.35
C LEU A 631 -4.88 7.18 -8.45
N SER A 632 -3.76 7.82 -8.77
CA SER A 632 -2.72 7.21 -9.59
C SER A 632 -2.15 6.01 -8.83
N ASN A 633 -1.94 4.91 -9.52
CA ASN A 633 -1.37 3.63 -9.07
C ASN A 633 0.07 3.75 -8.48
N GLU A 634 0.43 4.88 -7.89
CA GLU A 634 1.74 5.10 -7.31
C GLU A 634 1.85 4.37 -5.98
N GLN A 635 2.88 3.56 -5.88
CA GLN A 635 3.24 2.89 -4.64
C GLN A 635 3.61 3.93 -3.60
N SER A 636 2.97 3.82 -2.48
CA SER A 636 3.34 4.57 -1.29
C SER A 636 3.72 3.62 -0.15
N TYR A 637 4.53 4.11 0.77
CA TYR A 637 5.19 3.34 1.81
C TYR A 637 4.85 3.90 3.19
N GLY A 638 4.79 3.03 4.20
CA GLY A 638 4.50 3.42 5.58
C GLY A 638 5.54 2.90 6.56
N PHE A 639 5.39 3.26 7.82
CA PHE A 639 6.26 2.85 8.92
C PHE A 639 5.57 1.80 9.81
N PRO A 640 6.32 0.85 10.40
CA PRO A 640 5.77 -0.16 11.30
C PRO A 640 5.59 0.42 12.72
N ILE A 641 4.64 1.32 12.90
CA ILE A 641 4.39 2.03 14.17
C ILE A 641 3.28 1.33 14.95
N LEU A 642 3.48 1.18 16.26
CA LEU A 642 2.48 0.74 17.23
C LEU A 642 1.71 1.94 17.77
N ILE A 643 0.38 1.82 17.82
CA ILE A 643 -0.58 2.81 18.31
C ILE A 643 -1.36 2.17 19.47
N GLY A 644 -1.40 2.86 20.61
CA GLY A 644 -2.11 2.38 21.78
C GLY A 644 -2.28 3.45 22.85
#